data_b9f8b4e4e05a578a09a62fbcefa0212d
#
_entry.id   b9f8b4e4e05a578a09a62fbcefa0212d
#
_cell.length_a   1.000
_cell.length_b   1.000
_cell.length_c   1.000
_cell.angle_alpha   90.00
_cell.angle_beta   90.00
_cell.angle_gamma   90.00
#
_symmetry.space_group_name_H-M   'P 1'
#
loop_
_entity.id
_entity.type
_entity.pdbx_description
1 polymer ?
#
loop_
_entity_poly.entity_id
_entity_poly.type
_entity_poly.pdbx_seq_one_letter_code
_entity_poly.pdbx_strand_id
1 'polypeptide(L)'
;MKLHQVCSWLIVLVCLCMLVSLVVAENAVSGNVPAQTVAFGEIVTFSLPSVDRKGNPVDTFSLNGVWEFNTKPAVEFWKGQADVSGWSDIEVPGEWVMQGFEVTPDTAAGYLRTFDVPKKWAGKQVKLRFDAVFSIAVVYINGKEVGRHEGGFTPFELDVTDAVKFGSENTIAMAVTSESLSDILASASQYAVHPLGGISRKVTLFAVSPVNVKSYHVTTEFDAEFDDATMNVSMKFNNQSDDEFDGAKLKFSLLKWPGRKSVRIKTSKFNLPKIAAGKTLGKTFRIAVDSPDKWDNEHPNLYVLQCTIVKGSNTVQTIERRFGFRQVEVRGNEVFVNNMPVKLRASNRHEAHPLRGRSLTMAQWRADAELFREANCNLIRTSHYPPAEEFIDACDELGLFVEEEAPLCWVGHGANKIWKEWSAQSSEYREIIVRSTLEMIERDRSHPSILFWSLANESQWSPNFNESLSAAHKYDPSRPYSFHDQIAGKWNVGNSPMDIANHHYPGPNGPRDFADYKRPVWFGEYCHLNAYNRYELWTDPGIRDAWGRGFKKMWDNMYDRQSILGGAIWSGIDDTFHLPSGHTVGYGTWGPIDGWRRRKPEHWHAKKVYSPVRITAEYIEVPADGTTITVPLENRHNFTNMSELDIRWKIGNEKGKATADIAPRKNGQMDIRTNIKDLSGKSVYLQFNSPLGFVVDEYRLPIGKPAPAVKMLTKTRGDKIDVKSTDRQITVKAGTLAFKFDKQTGAIVEAVKNGNRILSAGPELMVLALNRGGDTQMTKQMKPVTSDTAVRSGHKVENISLKQTDCAAIITVTGSYDIAKGGYELTIDSSGMMTIDYDYEMTADIKPRQYGMVMTLPASFNKLHWLRKGMWTVYPEDHIARLEGVADAFVGVDLSGTAGPVSKPDYPWRHDTNKLGTNDFRSTKENVITAYLSNSKCSGPVLVSDGKQHVRCWVESEMTRMLVSEYNNPGSERFFRRHSRVEDKPLKSGDRIRGTISFTIK
;
A
#
# COMPACT_ATOMS: atom_id res chain seq x y z
N MET A 1 33.63 39.53 18.28
CA MET A 1 34.72 39.11 17.37
C MET A 1 35.52 37.88 17.88
N LYS A 2 35.01 37.06 18.75
CA LYS A 2 35.68 35.82 19.26
C LYS A 2 34.84 34.55 19.13
N LEU A 3 33.62 34.64 18.59
CA LEU A 3 32.77 33.44 18.36
C LEU A 3 32.87 32.90 16.92
N HIS A 4 33.36 33.68 15.98
CA HIS A 4 33.48 33.25 14.57
C HIS A 4 34.76 32.41 14.28
N GLN A 5 35.78 32.49 15.12
CA GLN A 5 37.02 31.74 14.92
C GLN A 5 36.95 30.30 15.46
N VAL A 6 36.08 30.01 16.41
CA VAL A 6 35.91 28.63 16.96
C VAL A 6 35.09 27.75 16.02
N CYS A 7 34.10 28.33 15.33
CA CYS A 7 33.29 27.55 14.36
C CYS A 7 34.09 27.19 13.08
N SER A 8 35.03 28.05 12.67
CA SER A 8 35.86 27.77 11.49
C SER A 8 36.87 26.64 11.72
N TRP A 9 37.37 26.45 12.93
CA TRP A 9 38.30 25.37 13.26
C TRP A 9 37.61 24.02 13.46
N LEU A 10 36.35 23.99 13.92
CA LEU A 10 35.56 22.76 13.98
C LEU A 10 35.18 22.25 12.60
N ILE A 11 34.87 23.13 11.66
CA ILE A 11 34.54 22.74 10.27
C ILE A 11 35.78 22.20 9.54
N VAL A 12 36.94 22.80 9.76
CA VAL A 12 38.22 22.34 9.15
C VAL A 12 38.62 20.98 9.76
N LEU A 13 38.42 20.73 11.04
CA LEU A 13 38.73 19.43 11.67
C LEU A 13 37.82 18.33 11.19
N VAL A 14 36.52 18.60 10.98
CA VAL A 14 35.56 17.63 10.45
C VAL A 14 35.83 17.35 8.96
N CYS A 15 36.23 18.33 8.18
CA CYS A 15 36.63 18.11 6.78
C CYS A 15 37.98 17.37 6.67
N LEU A 16 38.93 17.58 7.61
CA LEU A 16 40.18 16.83 7.61
C LEU A 16 40.01 15.37 8.03
N CYS A 17 39.08 15.08 8.94
CA CYS A 17 38.74 13.70 9.29
C CYS A 17 38.00 12.94 8.15
N MET A 18 37.20 13.64 7.32
CA MET A 18 36.58 13.03 6.15
C MET A 18 37.57 12.83 4.99
N LEU A 19 38.58 13.70 4.83
CA LEU A 19 39.61 13.53 3.81
C LEU A 19 40.62 12.41 4.16
N VAL A 20 40.89 12.16 5.43
CA VAL A 20 41.71 11.02 5.86
C VAL A 20 40.98 9.69 5.69
N SER A 21 39.64 9.68 5.82
CA SER A 21 38.83 8.48 5.57
C SER A 21 38.75 8.11 4.09
N LEU A 22 38.78 9.09 3.17
CA LEU A 22 38.81 8.85 1.73
C LEU A 22 40.17 8.35 1.19
N VAL A 23 41.28 8.73 1.81
CA VAL A 23 42.63 8.28 1.39
C VAL A 23 42.97 6.88 1.92
N VAL A 24 42.28 6.39 2.98
CA VAL A 24 42.49 5.05 3.51
C VAL A 24 41.66 4.00 2.74
N ALA A 25 40.57 4.42 2.05
CA ALA A 25 39.79 3.53 1.22
C ALA A 25 40.43 3.15 -0.13
N GLU A 26 41.38 3.95 -0.65
CA GLU A 26 42.10 3.63 -1.92
C GLU A 26 43.18 2.56 -1.79
N ASN A 27 43.62 2.20 -0.60
CA ASN A 27 44.74 1.26 -0.39
C ASN A 27 44.35 -0.13 0.13
N ALA A 28 43.04 -0.41 0.36
CA ALA A 28 42.63 -1.69 0.94
C ALA A 28 42.07 -2.72 -0.06
N VAL A 29 41.92 -2.42 -1.32
CA VAL A 29 41.36 -3.35 -2.34
C VAL A 29 42.22 -3.39 -3.62
N SER A 30 43.53 -3.50 -3.54
CA SER A 30 44.40 -3.80 -4.68
C SER A 30 45.00 -5.19 -4.61
N GLY A 31 44.14 -6.19 -4.46
CA GLY A 31 44.47 -7.56 -4.87
C GLY A 31 43.89 -7.78 -6.25
N ASN A 32 44.69 -7.70 -7.30
CA ASN A 32 44.31 -8.08 -8.65
C ASN A 32 43.93 -9.55 -8.71
N VAL A 33 42.65 -9.87 -8.45
CA VAL A 33 42.01 -11.10 -8.88
C VAL A 33 41.19 -10.74 -10.11
N PRO A 34 41.40 -11.35 -11.28
CA PRO A 34 40.56 -11.07 -12.42
C PRO A 34 39.13 -11.52 -12.08
N ALA A 35 38.25 -10.59 -11.88
CA ALA A 35 36.84 -10.84 -11.93
C ALA A 35 36.55 -11.56 -13.24
N GLN A 36 35.72 -12.61 -13.25
CA GLN A 36 35.03 -13.00 -14.46
C GLN A 36 34.11 -11.81 -14.78
N THR A 37 34.66 -10.80 -15.41
CA THR A 37 33.91 -9.69 -15.97
C THR A 37 33.11 -10.25 -17.10
N VAL A 38 31.78 -10.42 -16.89
CA VAL A 38 30.87 -10.53 -18.03
C VAL A 38 31.16 -9.30 -18.88
N ALA A 39 31.54 -9.50 -20.13
CA ALA A 39 31.88 -8.41 -21.02
C ALA A 39 30.70 -7.47 -21.11
N PHE A 40 30.94 -6.15 -21.06
CA PHE A 40 29.90 -5.14 -21.13
C PHE A 40 28.97 -5.41 -22.31
N GLY A 41 27.65 -5.58 -22.01
CA GLY A 41 26.62 -5.91 -23.00
C GLY A 41 26.37 -7.40 -23.22
N GLU A 42 27.09 -8.32 -22.54
CA GLU A 42 26.71 -9.71 -22.48
C GLU A 42 25.61 -9.92 -21.42
N ILE A 43 24.47 -10.45 -21.89
CA ILE A 43 23.31 -10.67 -21.04
C ILE A 43 23.58 -11.87 -20.14
N VAL A 44 23.49 -11.65 -18.82
CA VAL A 44 23.45 -12.73 -17.84
C VAL A 44 22.25 -13.62 -18.14
N THR A 45 22.44 -14.91 -18.17
CA THR A 45 21.39 -15.90 -18.45
C THR A 45 21.39 -16.96 -17.36
N PHE A 46 20.21 -17.49 -17.03
CA PHE A 46 20.04 -18.45 -15.96
C PHE A 46 19.67 -19.82 -16.52
N SER A 47 20.42 -20.86 -16.11
CA SER A 47 20.11 -22.25 -16.48
C SER A 47 18.79 -22.68 -15.82
N LEU A 48 18.05 -23.51 -16.54
CA LEU A 48 16.81 -24.06 -15.99
C LEU A 48 17.06 -25.45 -15.42
N PRO A 49 16.64 -25.71 -14.15
CA PRO A 49 16.61 -27.06 -13.64
C PRO A 49 15.80 -28.00 -14.55
N SER A 50 16.21 -29.25 -14.65
CA SER A 50 15.39 -30.25 -15.32
C SER A 50 14.15 -30.57 -14.50
N VAL A 51 13.04 -30.94 -15.19
CA VAL A 51 11.81 -31.39 -14.56
C VAL A 51 11.42 -32.79 -14.98
N ASP A 52 10.68 -33.49 -14.13
CA ASP A 52 10.02 -34.77 -14.47
C ASP A 52 8.79 -34.53 -15.36
N ARG A 53 8.08 -35.62 -15.72
CA ARG A 53 6.87 -35.53 -16.54
C ARG A 53 5.71 -34.78 -15.88
N LYS A 54 5.73 -34.65 -14.54
CA LYS A 54 4.73 -33.92 -13.78
C LYS A 54 5.11 -32.45 -13.57
N GLY A 55 6.33 -32.06 -13.96
CA GLY A 55 6.85 -30.69 -13.79
C GLY A 55 7.61 -30.47 -12.47
N ASN A 56 7.87 -31.53 -11.71
CA ASN A 56 8.66 -31.39 -10.49
C ASN A 56 10.14 -31.25 -10.83
N PRO A 57 10.88 -30.30 -10.21
CA PRO A 57 12.31 -30.21 -10.38
C PRO A 57 13.02 -31.52 -10.03
N VAL A 58 13.95 -31.96 -10.86
CA VAL A 58 14.80 -33.11 -10.60
C VAL A 58 16.25 -32.65 -10.51
N ASP A 59 17.06 -33.42 -9.74
CA ASP A 59 18.45 -33.08 -9.50
C ASP A 59 18.62 -31.61 -8.96
N THR A 60 17.78 -31.25 -7.99
CA THR A 60 17.75 -29.92 -7.38
C THR A 60 17.69 -30.08 -5.86
N PHE A 61 18.45 -29.26 -5.14
CA PHE A 61 18.46 -29.18 -3.67
C PHE A 61 18.35 -27.73 -3.20
N SER A 62 17.60 -27.49 -2.13
CA SER A 62 17.62 -26.22 -1.41
C SER A 62 18.79 -26.19 -0.45
N LEU A 63 19.54 -25.11 -0.46
CA LEU A 63 20.53 -24.79 0.56
C LEU A 63 20.00 -23.76 1.58
N ASN A 64 18.69 -23.57 1.64
CA ASN A 64 18.03 -22.78 2.70
C ASN A 64 18.14 -23.51 4.05
N GLY A 65 17.99 -22.76 5.14
CA GLY A 65 18.02 -23.23 6.52
C GLY A 65 19.19 -22.64 7.29
N VAL A 66 19.66 -23.34 8.31
CA VAL A 66 20.71 -22.82 9.20
C VAL A 66 22.08 -22.89 8.53
N TRP A 67 22.81 -21.77 8.62
CA TRP A 67 24.23 -21.64 8.25
C TRP A 67 25.01 -21.15 9.47
N GLU A 68 26.30 -21.42 9.49
CA GLU A 68 27.24 -20.79 10.43
C GLU A 68 27.58 -19.38 9.95
N PHE A 69 27.60 -18.42 10.85
CA PHE A 69 27.76 -16.99 10.55
C PHE A 69 28.74 -16.32 11.50
N ASN A 70 29.57 -15.43 10.95
CA ASN A 70 30.46 -14.59 11.73
C ASN A 70 30.49 -13.17 11.13
N THR A 71 30.20 -12.17 11.99
CA THR A 71 30.18 -10.75 11.57
C THR A 71 31.57 -10.21 11.22
N LYS A 72 32.64 -10.87 11.70
CA LYS A 72 34.03 -10.48 11.47
C LYS A 72 34.91 -11.73 11.37
N PRO A 73 34.80 -12.53 10.31
CA PRO A 73 35.56 -13.76 10.15
C PRO A 73 37.06 -13.50 10.03
N ALA A 74 37.86 -14.52 10.34
CA ALA A 74 39.30 -14.47 10.10
C ALA A 74 39.61 -14.37 8.59
N VAL A 75 40.73 -13.78 8.25
CA VAL A 75 41.22 -13.74 6.87
C VAL A 75 41.32 -15.14 6.31
N GLU A 76 40.86 -15.36 5.09
CA GLU A 76 40.86 -16.65 4.40
C GLU A 76 40.05 -17.78 5.10
N PHE A 77 39.03 -17.44 5.91
CA PHE A 77 38.15 -18.38 6.62
C PHE A 77 37.60 -19.49 5.72
N TRP A 78 37.52 -19.25 4.41
CA TRP A 78 37.04 -20.22 3.41
C TRP A 78 38.00 -21.36 3.09
N LYS A 79 39.26 -21.30 3.54
CA LYS A 79 40.31 -22.34 3.25
C LYS A 79 40.18 -23.61 4.09
N GLY A 80 39.11 -23.80 4.83
CA GLY A 80 38.81 -25.08 5.50
C GLY A 80 39.59 -25.41 6.77
N GLN A 81 40.33 -24.44 7.33
CA GLN A 81 41.00 -24.53 8.64
C GLN A 81 40.51 -23.44 9.63
N ALA A 82 39.41 -22.79 9.31
CA ALA A 82 38.85 -21.78 10.19
C ALA A 82 38.37 -22.44 11.51
N ASP A 83 38.79 -21.87 12.62
CA ASP A 83 38.18 -22.18 13.91
C ASP A 83 36.76 -21.60 13.91
N VAL A 84 35.76 -22.45 13.81
CA VAL A 84 34.34 -22.08 13.82
C VAL A 84 33.74 -22.09 15.22
N SER A 85 34.51 -22.33 16.25
CA SER A 85 34.03 -22.41 17.65
C SER A 85 33.35 -21.11 18.14
N GLY A 86 33.61 -19.99 17.51
CA GLY A 86 33.00 -18.69 17.82
C GLY A 86 31.94 -18.22 16.78
N TRP A 87 31.52 -19.11 15.90
CA TRP A 87 30.48 -18.77 14.90
C TRP A 87 29.08 -19.00 15.49
N SER A 88 28.10 -18.29 14.98
CA SER A 88 26.70 -18.35 15.39
C SER A 88 25.85 -18.93 14.29
N ASP A 89 24.71 -19.51 14.64
CA ASP A 89 23.70 -19.93 13.69
C ASP A 89 22.96 -18.73 13.10
N ILE A 90 22.74 -18.74 11.77
CA ILE A 90 21.91 -17.78 11.05
C ILE A 90 20.95 -18.50 10.09
N GLU A 91 19.70 -18.07 10.06
CA GLU A 91 18.72 -18.57 9.10
C GLU A 91 18.90 -17.95 7.70
N VAL A 92 18.97 -18.79 6.67
CA VAL A 92 18.98 -18.42 5.25
C VAL A 92 17.72 -18.96 4.57
N PRO A 93 16.93 -18.11 3.89
CA PRO A 93 17.13 -16.69 3.68
C PRO A 93 16.75 -15.83 4.89
N GLY A 94 17.48 -14.74 5.09
CA GLY A 94 17.25 -13.78 6.15
C GLY A 94 18.23 -12.61 6.12
N GLU A 95 17.79 -11.46 6.60
CA GLU A 95 18.68 -10.35 6.88
C GLU A 95 19.38 -10.57 8.23
N TRP A 96 20.69 -10.35 8.31
CA TRP A 96 21.44 -10.54 9.55
C TRP A 96 21.03 -9.58 10.67
N VAL A 97 20.68 -8.31 10.35
CA VAL A 97 20.26 -7.33 11.34
C VAL A 97 18.94 -7.71 12.00
N MET A 98 18.02 -8.32 11.24
CA MET A 98 16.73 -8.82 11.75
C MET A 98 16.90 -10.07 12.63
N GLN A 99 18.07 -10.69 12.61
CA GLN A 99 18.44 -11.82 13.44
C GLN A 99 19.39 -11.43 14.61
N GLY A 100 19.62 -10.12 14.80
CA GLY A 100 20.39 -9.60 15.93
C GLY A 100 21.89 -9.43 15.68
N PHE A 101 22.33 -9.55 14.43
CA PHE A 101 23.74 -9.40 14.10
C PHE A 101 24.04 -7.98 13.59
N GLU A 102 25.07 -7.37 14.12
CA GLU A 102 25.59 -6.09 13.66
C GLU A 102 26.84 -6.33 12.81
N VAL A 103 26.80 -5.92 11.54
CA VAL A 103 27.91 -5.99 10.61
C VAL A 103 28.28 -4.57 10.20
N THR A 104 29.57 -4.24 10.31
CA THR A 104 30.06 -2.94 9.89
C THR A 104 29.96 -2.83 8.35
N PRO A 105 29.49 -1.72 7.79
CA PRO A 105 29.20 -1.59 6.35
C PRO A 105 30.32 -1.98 5.38
N ASP A 106 31.56 -1.67 5.74
CA ASP A 106 32.79 -1.92 4.96
C ASP A 106 33.44 -3.28 5.26
N THR A 107 32.82 -4.09 6.15
CA THR A 107 33.35 -5.37 6.56
C THR A 107 32.59 -6.52 5.89
N ALA A 108 33.29 -7.50 5.36
CA ALA A 108 32.70 -8.73 4.87
C ALA A 108 32.36 -9.68 6.03
N ALA A 109 31.08 -10.00 6.21
CA ALA A 109 30.64 -11.09 7.08
C ALA A 109 30.86 -12.44 6.41
N GLY A 110 31.12 -13.47 7.20
CA GLY A 110 31.33 -14.84 6.74
C GLY A 110 30.11 -15.73 6.95
N TYR A 111 29.79 -16.51 5.94
CA TYR A 111 28.83 -17.61 5.98
C TYR A 111 29.55 -18.92 5.67
N LEU A 112 29.21 -19.99 6.38
CA LEU A 112 29.71 -21.33 6.13
C LEU A 112 28.57 -22.35 6.20
N ARG A 113 28.64 -23.38 5.35
CA ARG A 113 27.73 -24.52 5.40
C ARG A 113 28.36 -25.74 4.74
N THR A 114 28.06 -26.93 5.25
CA THR A 114 28.36 -28.19 4.56
C THR A 114 27.13 -28.67 3.76
N PHE A 115 27.40 -29.36 2.67
CA PHE A 115 26.38 -29.94 1.81
C PHE A 115 26.90 -31.13 1.01
N ASP A 116 26.03 -32.07 0.66
CA ASP A 116 26.37 -33.22 -0.15
C ASP A 116 26.04 -33.03 -1.63
N VAL A 117 26.95 -33.47 -2.52
CA VAL A 117 26.66 -33.55 -3.95
C VAL A 117 26.54 -35.02 -4.34
N PRO A 118 25.36 -35.46 -4.87
CA PRO A 118 25.14 -36.85 -5.18
C PRO A 118 26.13 -37.41 -6.20
N LYS A 119 26.63 -38.62 -5.98
CA LYS A 119 27.53 -39.32 -6.90
C LYS A 119 26.93 -39.44 -8.34
N LYS A 120 25.60 -39.59 -8.47
CA LYS A 120 24.88 -39.66 -9.76
C LYS A 120 24.97 -38.36 -10.56
N TRP A 121 25.45 -37.25 -10.01
CA TRP A 121 25.66 -36.00 -10.70
C TRP A 121 27.03 -35.94 -11.42
N ALA A 122 27.90 -36.91 -11.18
CA ALA A 122 29.16 -36.96 -11.90
C ALA A 122 28.95 -36.98 -13.42
N GLY A 123 29.68 -36.11 -14.13
CA GLY A 123 29.50 -35.89 -15.57
C GLY A 123 28.36 -34.93 -15.95
N LYS A 124 27.66 -34.34 -14.99
CA LYS A 124 26.76 -33.21 -15.18
C LYS A 124 27.42 -31.88 -14.82
N GLN A 125 26.81 -30.79 -15.25
CA GLN A 125 27.15 -29.45 -14.82
C GLN A 125 26.39 -29.15 -13.53
N VAL A 126 27.09 -28.70 -12.51
CA VAL A 126 26.49 -28.33 -11.21
C VAL A 126 26.42 -26.80 -11.10
N LYS A 127 25.21 -26.29 -10.93
CA LYS A 127 24.93 -24.86 -10.83
C LYS A 127 24.50 -24.50 -9.42
N LEU A 128 25.02 -23.40 -8.92
CA LEU A 128 24.64 -22.79 -7.66
C LEU A 128 24.01 -21.44 -7.96
N ARG A 129 22.72 -21.28 -7.59
CA ARG A 129 21.94 -20.07 -7.82
C ARG A 129 21.54 -19.43 -6.50
N PHE A 130 21.80 -18.15 -6.38
CA PHE A 130 21.30 -17.28 -5.33
C PHE A 130 20.26 -16.34 -5.94
N ASP A 131 19.08 -16.26 -5.36
CA ASP A 131 18.03 -15.38 -5.87
C ASP A 131 18.18 -13.92 -5.41
N ALA A 132 18.85 -13.68 -4.27
CA ALA A 132 19.36 -12.38 -3.87
C ALA A 132 20.34 -12.51 -2.70
N VAL A 133 21.44 -11.76 -2.77
CA VAL A 133 22.39 -11.56 -1.67
C VAL A 133 22.73 -10.09 -1.60
N PHE A 134 22.54 -9.48 -0.44
CA PHE A 134 22.70 -8.05 -0.28
C PHE A 134 24.02 -7.72 0.40
N SER A 135 24.96 -7.04 -0.29
CA SER A 135 24.88 -6.57 -1.68
C SER A 135 26.06 -7.03 -2.53
N ILE A 136 27.26 -7.29 -1.96
CA ILE A 136 28.40 -7.94 -2.65
C ILE A 136 28.58 -9.32 -2.05
N ALA A 137 28.60 -10.35 -2.90
CA ALA A 137 28.87 -11.72 -2.52
C ALA A 137 30.11 -12.26 -3.23
N VAL A 138 31.03 -12.86 -2.48
CA VAL A 138 32.13 -13.68 -3.04
C VAL A 138 31.93 -15.10 -2.53
N VAL A 139 31.88 -16.07 -3.42
CA VAL A 139 31.49 -17.45 -3.12
C VAL A 139 32.66 -18.40 -3.32
N TYR A 140 32.84 -19.28 -2.36
CA TYR A 140 33.91 -20.30 -2.36
C TYR A 140 33.30 -21.68 -2.16
N ILE A 141 33.79 -22.67 -2.94
CA ILE A 141 33.46 -24.08 -2.74
C ILE A 141 34.77 -24.84 -2.47
N ASN A 142 34.81 -25.57 -1.33
CA ASN A 142 35.97 -26.31 -0.91
C ASN A 142 37.28 -25.49 -0.90
N GLY A 143 37.18 -24.21 -0.49
CA GLY A 143 38.29 -23.26 -0.41
C GLY A 143 38.65 -22.55 -1.70
N LYS A 144 38.02 -22.88 -2.82
CA LYS A 144 38.26 -22.29 -4.15
C LYS A 144 37.21 -21.22 -4.44
N GLU A 145 37.61 -20.00 -4.81
CA GLU A 145 36.68 -18.99 -5.31
C GLU A 145 36.01 -19.49 -6.60
N VAL A 146 34.68 -19.47 -6.65
CA VAL A 146 33.89 -19.89 -7.81
C VAL A 146 33.19 -18.72 -8.52
N GLY A 147 33.10 -17.57 -7.87
CA GLY A 147 32.61 -16.32 -8.46
C GLY A 147 32.15 -15.30 -7.46
N ARG A 148 31.73 -14.17 -7.98
CA ARG A 148 31.23 -13.01 -7.23
C ARG A 148 30.09 -12.33 -7.95
N HIS A 149 29.26 -11.61 -7.20
CA HIS A 149 28.18 -10.78 -7.71
C HIS A 149 28.03 -9.53 -6.86
N GLU A 150 27.63 -8.43 -7.48
CA GLU A 150 27.20 -7.20 -6.82
C GLU A 150 25.79 -6.84 -7.32
N GLY A 151 24.83 -6.76 -6.39
CA GLY A 151 23.43 -6.47 -6.64
C GLY A 151 22.54 -7.19 -5.64
N GLY A 152 21.71 -6.44 -4.90
CA GLY A 152 20.93 -6.98 -3.76
C GLY A 152 19.59 -7.60 -4.11
N PHE A 153 19.08 -7.43 -5.34
CA PHE A 153 17.69 -7.76 -5.70
C PHE A 153 17.54 -8.62 -6.95
N THR A 154 18.64 -8.91 -7.62
CA THR A 154 18.66 -9.75 -8.83
C THR A 154 19.38 -11.06 -8.55
N PRO A 155 19.00 -12.17 -9.21
CA PRO A 155 19.66 -13.45 -9.03
C PRO A 155 21.02 -13.50 -9.73
N PHE A 156 21.85 -14.41 -9.25
CA PHE A 156 23.07 -14.81 -9.98
C PHE A 156 23.27 -16.32 -9.88
N GLU A 157 23.95 -16.88 -10.88
CA GLU A 157 24.23 -18.30 -11.02
C GLU A 157 25.71 -18.55 -11.26
N LEU A 158 26.28 -19.49 -10.51
CA LEU A 158 27.67 -19.88 -10.60
C LEU A 158 27.78 -21.34 -11.08
N ASP A 159 28.72 -21.59 -11.98
CA ASP A 159 29.12 -22.95 -12.33
C ASP A 159 30.13 -23.44 -11.29
N VAL A 160 29.75 -24.44 -10.53
CA VAL A 160 30.59 -25.01 -9.44
C VAL A 160 31.10 -26.41 -9.77
N THR A 161 30.90 -26.86 -11.00
CA THR A 161 31.21 -28.23 -11.46
C THR A 161 32.62 -28.69 -11.10
N ASP A 162 33.63 -27.85 -11.36
CA ASP A 162 35.04 -28.15 -11.13
C ASP A 162 35.53 -27.97 -9.69
N ALA A 163 34.64 -27.46 -8.85
CA ALA A 163 34.95 -27.18 -7.42
C ALA A 163 34.30 -28.19 -6.47
N VAL A 164 33.24 -28.90 -6.91
CA VAL A 164 32.53 -29.85 -6.04
C VAL A 164 33.13 -31.27 -6.11
N LYS A 165 32.99 -31.98 -4.99
CA LYS A 165 33.35 -33.42 -4.87
C LYS A 165 32.05 -34.24 -4.96
N PHE A 166 31.96 -35.12 -5.95
CA PHE A 166 30.77 -35.95 -6.13
C PHE A 166 30.73 -37.16 -5.18
N GLY A 167 29.61 -37.39 -4.54
CA GLY A 167 29.41 -38.48 -3.58
C GLY A 167 30.10 -38.24 -2.22
N SER A 168 30.38 -36.99 -1.89
CA SER A 168 31.08 -36.58 -0.69
C SER A 168 30.54 -35.24 -0.18
N GLU A 169 30.84 -34.95 1.09
CA GLU A 169 30.61 -33.67 1.68
C GLU A 169 31.46 -32.57 1.03
N ASN A 170 30.88 -31.43 0.82
CA ASN A 170 31.46 -30.18 0.32
C ASN A 170 31.21 -29.05 1.30
N THR A 171 32.07 -28.05 1.27
CA THR A 171 31.88 -26.81 2.04
C THR A 171 31.63 -25.64 1.11
N ILE A 172 30.59 -24.88 1.36
CA ILE A 172 30.36 -23.56 0.81
C ILE A 172 30.73 -22.51 1.85
N ALA A 173 31.52 -21.53 1.43
CA ALA A 173 31.81 -20.34 2.19
C ALA A 173 31.47 -19.10 1.39
N MET A 174 30.99 -18.04 2.08
CA MET A 174 30.68 -16.76 1.42
C MET A 174 31.19 -15.60 2.24
N ALA A 175 31.80 -14.63 1.57
CA ALA A 175 32.10 -13.33 2.12
C ALA A 175 31.05 -12.33 1.57
N VAL A 176 30.27 -11.70 2.46
CA VAL A 176 29.17 -10.82 2.08
C VAL A 176 29.37 -9.45 2.72
N THR A 177 29.39 -8.40 1.86
CA THR A 177 29.49 -6.98 2.28
C THR A 177 28.18 -6.27 2.00
N SER A 178 27.65 -5.49 2.97
CA SER A 178 26.33 -4.84 2.87
C SER A 178 26.33 -3.60 2.00
N GLU A 179 27.24 -2.66 2.27
CA GLU A 179 27.31 -1.43 1.50
C GLU A 179 28.14 -1.59 0.24
N SER A 180 27.56 -1.20 -0.89
CA SER A 180 28.18 -1.24 -2.20
C SER A 180 27.65 -0.12 -3.06
N LEU A 181 28.22 0.06 -4.24
CA LEU A 181 27.69 0.97 -5.23
C LEU A 181 26.26 0.60 -5.65
N SER A 182 25.95 -0.69 -5.72
CA SER A 182 24.61 -1.18 -6.01
C SER A 182 23.59 -0.81 -4.92
N ASP A 183 23.94 -0.89 -3.63
CA ASP A 183 23.08 -0.41 -2.53
C ASP A 183 22.82 1.09 -2.63
N ILE A 184 23.87 1.85 -2.91
CA ILE A 184 23.79 3.30 -3.04
C ILE A 184 22.90 3.70 -4.22
N LEU A 185 23.06 3.06 -5.37
CA LEU A 185 22.24 3.29 -6.57
C LEU A 185 20.77 2.90 -6.36
N ALA A 186 20.52 1.88 -5.56
CA ALA A 186 19.18 1.45 -5.18
C ALA A 186 18.59 2.27 -4.02
N SER A 187 19.39 3.04 -3.29
CA SER A 187 19.02 3.70 -2.02
C SER A 187 18.38 2.75 -1.01
N ALA A 188 18.74 1.47 -1.04
CA ALA A 188 17.95 0.41 -0.40
C ALA A 188 18.08 0.43 1.13
N SER A 189 19.29 0.51 1.67
CA SER A 189 19.52 0.68 3.11
C SER A 189 18.99 2.02 3.63
N GLN A 190 19.05 3.08 2.80
CA GLN A 190 18.48 4.39 3.15
C GLN A 190 16.95 4.31 3.30
N TYR A 191 16.26 3.59 2.41
CA TYR A 191 14.81 3.37 2.50
C TYR A 191 14.41 2.47 3.68
N ALA A 192 15.18 1.45 3.96
CA ALA A 192 14.93 0.57 5.10
C ALA A 192 15.18 1.26 6.46
N VAL A 193 15.95 2.38 6.46
CA VAL A 193 16.42 3.09 7.66
C VAL A 193 17.28 2.19 8.56
N HIS A 194 17.88 1.17 7.98
CA HIS A 194 18.92 0.33 8.58
C HIS A 194 19.79 -0.29 7.48
N PRO A 195 21.06 -0.65 7.75
CA PRO A 195 21.87 -1.36 6.77
C PRO A 195 21.25 -2.71 6.41
N LEU A 196 20.95 -2.90 5.13
CA LEU A 196 20.51 -4.20 4.61
C LEU A 196 21.74 -5.11 4.47
N GLY A 197 21.56 -6.41 4.66
CA GLY A 197 22.64 -7.33 4.44
C GLY A 197 22.28 -8.80 4.64
N GLY A 198 22.96 -9.67 3.92
CA GLY A 198 22.82 -11.09 4.01
C GLY A 198 22.21 -11.78 2.81
N ILE A 199 22.01 -13.08 2.91
CA ILE A 199 21.36 -13.92 1.91
C ILE A 199 19.84 -13.77 2.08
N SER A 200 19.24 -12.85 1.35
CA SER A 200 17.86 -12.41 1.58
C SER A 200 16.79 -13.25 0.89
N ARG A 201 17.17 -14.05 -0.14
CA ARG A 201 16.29 -14.96 -0.86
C ARG A 201 16.90 -16.35 -0.98
N LYS A 202 16.18 -17.32 -1.57
CA LYS A 202 16.55 -18.74 -1.61
C LYS A 202 17.89 -19.00 -2.28
N VAL A 203 18.52 -20.08 -1.87
CA VAL A 203 19.75 -20.66 -2.44
C VAL A 203 19.46 -22.04 -2.97
N THR A 204 19.78 -22.29 -4.24
CA THR A 204 19.45 -23.52 -4.93
C THR A 204 20.69 -24.12 -5.60
N LEU A 205 20.96 -25.38 -5.32
CA LEU A 205 21.97 -26.19 -6.02
C LEU A 205 21.24 -27.16 -6.97
N PHE A 206 21.65 -27.24 -8.22
CA PHE A 206 21.05 -28.16 -9.16
C PHE A 206 22.04 -28.63 -10.21
N ALA A 207 21.74 -29.79 -10.85
CA ALA A 207 22.56 -30.34 -11.88
C ALA A 207 21.82 -30.43 -13.22
N VAL A 208 22.52 -30.05 -14.30
CA VAL A 208 22.01 -30.13 -15.67
C VAL A 208 22.97 -30.95 -16.57
N SER A 209 22.49 -31.42 -17.70
CA SER A 209 23.35 -32.07 -18.73
C SER A 209 24.45 -31.10 -19.17
N PRO A 210 25.64 -31.60 -19.61
CA PRO A 210 26.66 -30.77 -20.27
C PRO A 210 26.09 -29.97 -21.45
N VAL A 211 25.12 -30.54 -22.16
CA VAL A 211 24.30 -29.82 -23.12
C VAL A 211 22.98 -29.46 -22.46
N ASN A 212 22.74 -28.19 -22.25
CA ASN A 212 21.58 -27.69 -21.48
C ASN A 212 21.03 -26.40 -22.05
N VAL A 213 19.86 -26.01 -21.53
CA VAL A 213 19.22 -24.72 -21.83
C VAL A 213 19.60 -23.69 -20.78
N LYS A 214 20.20 -22.59 -21.23
CA LYS A 214 20.71 -21.49 -20.41
C LYS A 214 19.74 -20.29 -20.33
N SER A 215 18.76 -20.24 -21.25
CA SER A 215 17.70 -19.22 -21.27
C SER A 215 16.49 -19.77 -22.01
N TYR A 216 15.29 -19.60 -21.47
CA TYR A 216 14.04 -20.11 -22.03
C TYR A 216 12.91 -19.14 -21.78
N HIS A 217 12.46 -18.44 -22.83
CA HIS A 217 11.44 -17.42 -22.74
C HIS A 217 10.34 -17.61 -23.77
N VAL A 218 9.13 -17.25 -23.40
CA VAL A 218 7.95 -17.30 -24.25
C VAL A 218 7.32 -15.92 -24.28
N THR A 219 7.19 -15.35 -25.49
CA THR A 219 6.35 -14.19 -25.76
C THR A 219 5.27 -14.57 -26.76
N THR A 220 4.17 -13.86 -26.80
CA THR A 220 3.03 -14.22 -27.62
C THR A 220 2.57 -13.04 -28.47
N GLU A 221 2.13 -13.34 -29.68
CA GLU A 221 1.55 -12.42 -30.64
C GLU A 221 0.22 -12.99 -31.11
N PHE A 222 -0.79 -12.16 -31.29
CA PHE A 222 -2.07 -12.55 -31.87
C PHE A 222 -2.15 -12.15 -33.34
N ASP A 223 -3.08 -12.77 -34.07
CA ASP A 223 -3.50 -12.32 -35.40
C ASP A 223 -4.28 -10.99 -35.31
N ALA A 224 -4.72 -10.50 -36.45
CA ALA A 224 -5.44 -9.20 -36.54
C ALA A 224 -6.79 -9.23 -35.81
N GLU A 225 -7.42 -10.36 -35.76
CA GLU A 225 -8.70 -10.64 -35.12
C GLU A 225 -8.54 -10.90 -33.61
N PHE A 226 -7.30 -11.05 -33.14
CA PHE A 226 -6.97 -11.45 -31.76
C PHE A 226 -7.58 -12.78 -31.35
N ASP A 227 -7.68 -13.73 -32.28
CA ASP A 227 -8.26 -15.06 -32.04
C ASP A 227 -7.18 -16.13 -31.95
N ASP A 228 -6.37 -16.27 -33.00
CA ASP A 228 -5.23 -17.20 -33.03
C ASP A 228 -3.95 -16.54 -32.53
N ALA A 229 -3.07 -17.33 -31.90
CA ALA A 229 -1.81 -16.82 -31.36
C ALA A 229 -0.57 -17.56 -31.90
N THR A 230 0.54 -16.87 -31.94
CA THR A 230 1.88 -17.42 -32.14
C THR A 230 2.72 -17.26 -30.88
N MET A 231 3.24 -18.35 -30.33
CA MET A 231 4.29 -18.33 -29.32
C MET A 231 5.65 -18.12 -29.99
N ASN A 232 6.39 -17.09 -29.60
CA ASN A 232 7.79 -16.89 -29.94
C ASN A 232 8.63 -17.43 -28.79
N VAL A 233 9.24 -18.62 -29.00
CA VAL A 233 9.99 -19.34 -27.98
C VAL A 233 11.48 -19.07 -28.18
N SER A 234 12.03 -18.13 -27.41
CA SER A 234 13.45 -17.77 -27.46
C SER A 234 14.25 -18.64 -26.51
N MET A 235 15.24 -19.35 -27.02
CA MET A 235 16.08 -20.27 -26.24
C MET A 235 17.56 -20.00 -26.49
N LYS A 236 18.39 -20.15 -25.45
CA LYS A 236 19.84 -20.27 -25.56
C LYS A 236 20.24 -21.66 -25.07
N PHE A 237 20.92 -22.38 -25.92
CA PHE A 237 21.48 -23.72 -25.66
C PHE A 237 22.97 -23.58 -25.40
N ASN A 238 23.47 -24.28 -24.40
CA ASN A 238 24.88 -24.29 -24.05
C ASN A 238 25.44 -25.72 -24.23
N ASN A 239 26.56 -25.86 -24.89
CA ASN A 239 27.29 -27.13 -25.00
C ASN A 239 28.61 -26.97 -24.25
N GLN A 240 28.69 -27.51 -23.05
CA GLN A 240 29.92 -27.52 -22.22
C GLN A 240 30.66 -28.88 -22.32
N SER A 241 30.28 -29.74 -23.26
CA SER A 241 31.02 -30.97 -23.54
C SER A 241 32.18 -30.74 -24.52
N ASP A 242 33.11 -31.67 -24.57
CA ASP A 242 34.26 -31.64 -25.47
C ASP A 242 33.92 -31.95 -26.93
N ASP A 243 32.73 -32.47 -27.21
CA ASP A 243 32.25 -32.89 -28.52
C ASP A 243 31.20 -31.94 -29.11
N GLU A 244 31.15 -31.91 -30.46
CA GLU A 244 30.02 -31.26 -31.16
C GLU A 244 28.71 -32.03 -30.87
N PHE A 245 27.67 -31.25 -30.47
CA PHE A 245 26.36 -31.82 -30.25
C PHE A 245 25.46 -31.63 -31.47
N ASP A 246 25.12 -32.75 -32.12
CA ASP A 246 24.33 -32.81 -33.36
C ASP A 246 23.24 -33.90 -33.30
N GLY A 247 22.28 -33.83 -34.25
CA GLY A 247 21.20 -34.81 -34.41
C GLY A 247 20.12 -34.83 -33.33
N ALA A 248 20.07 -33.80 -32.50
CA ALA A 248 19.04 -33.71 -31.50
C ALA A 248 17.74 -33.06 -32.02
N LYS A 249 16.65 -33.39 -31.38
CA LYS A 249 15.29 -32.84 -31.64
C LYS A 249 14.72 -32.20 -30.38
N LEU A 250 13.99 -31.10 -30.56
CA LEU A 250 13.17 -30.50 -29.56
C LEU A 250 11.74 -30.98 -29.70
N LYS A 251 11.11 -31.34 -28.59
CA LYS A 251 9.70 -31.69 -28.52
C LYS A 251 9.01 -30.72 -27.54
N PHE A 252 8.04 -29.94 -28.04
CA PHE A 252 7.24 -29.04 -27.25
C PHE A 252 5.88 -29.65 -26.89
N SER A 253 5.41 -29.40 -25.68
CA SER A 253 4.07 -29.76 -25.21
C SER A 253 3.48 -28.56 -24.47
N LEU A 254 2.29 -28.14 -24.90
CA LEU A 254 1.56 -27.05 -24.27
C LEU A 254 0.52 -27.62 -23.31
N LEU A 255 0.50 -27.17 -22.08
CA LEU A 255 -0.37 -27.65 -21.01
C LEU A 255 -1.11 -26.47 -20.36
N LYS A 256 -2.42 -26.60 -20.10
CA LYS A 256 -3.15 -25.63 -19.26
C LYS A 256 -2.69 -25.74 -17.80
N TRP A 257 -2.42 -24.64 -17.16
CA TRP A 257 -2.11 -24.57 -15.73
C TRP A 257 -3.37 -24.24 -14.91
N PRO A 258 -3.54 -24.79 -13.69
CA PRO A 258 -2.68 -25.78 -13.01
C PRO A 258 -2.96 -27.25 -13.39
N GLY A 259 -4.05 -27.53 -14.04
CA GLY A 259 -4.55 -28.92 -14.28
C GLY A 259 -3.73 -29.73 -15.27
N ARG A 260 -2.71 -29.14 -15.94
CA ARG A 260 -1.82 -29.79 -16.92
C ARG A 260 -2.52 -30.52 -18.08
N LYS A 261 -3.74 -30.08 -18.42
CA LYS A 261 -4.46 -30.59 -19.60
C LYS A 261 -3.72 -30.17 -20.87
N SER A 262 -3.42 -31.16 -21.73
CA SER A 262 -2.72 -30.92 -23.00
C SER A 262 -3.56 -30.06 -23.94
N VAL A 263 -2.89 -29.08 -24.57
CA VAL A 263 -3.45 -28.21 -25.61
C VAL A 263 -2.75 -28.51 -26.92
N ARG A 264 -3.52 -28.58 -28.01
CA ARG A 264 -2.98 -28.84 -29.34
C ARG A 264 -2.17 -27.67 -29.83
N ILE A 265 -0.99 -27.93 -30.40
CA ILE A 265 -0.13 -26.96 -31.09
C ILE A 265 0.13 -27.45 -32.51
N LYS A 266 0.25 -26.50 -33.47
CA LYS A 266 0.40 -26.84 -34.91
C LYS A 266 1.73 -27.57 -35.19
N THR A 267 2.80 -27.14 -34.56
CA THR A 267 4.14 -27.76 -34.72
C THR A 267 4.75 -28.04 -33.36
N SER A 268 4.95 -29.30 -33.03
CA SER A 268 5.47 -29.74 -31.73
C SER A 268 6.92 -30.27 -31.76
N LYS A 269 7.52 -30.36 -32.91
CA LYS A 269 8.88 -30.93 -33.07
C LYS A 269 9.73 -30.08 -33.98
N PHE A 270 10.96 -29.83 -33.57
CA PHE A 270 11.96 -29.07 -34.32
C PHE A 270 13.30 -29.80 -34.26
N ASN A 271 14.10 -29.68 -35.31
CA ASN A 271 15.49 -30.10 -35.25
C ASN A 271 16.32 -29.04 -34.53
N LEU A 272 17.15 -29.45 -33.59
CA LEU A 272 18.13 -28.57 -32.96
C LEU A 272 19.35 -28.48 -33.89
N PRO A 273 19.78 -27.28 -34.32
CA PRO A 273 21.00 -27.11 -35.05
C PRO A 273 22.19 -27.60 -34.25
N LYS A 274 23.30 -27.93 -34.96
CA LYS A 274 24.57 -28.29 -34.33
C LYS A 274 25.06 -27.24 -33.37
N ILE A 275 25.64 -27.68 -32.25
CA ILE A 275 26.30 -26.81 -31.26
C ILE A 275 27.70 -27.30 -31.07
N ALA A 276 28.69 -26.52 -31.51
CA ALA A 276 30.11 -26.87 -31.34
C ALA A 276 30.49 -27.00 -29.86
N ALA A 277 31.50 -27.77 -29.56
CA ALA A 277 32.07 -27.92 -28.24
C ALA A 277 32.38 -26.54 -27.60
N GLY A 278 32.01 -26.33 -26.35
CA GLY A 278 32.21 -25.08 -25.59
C GLY A 278 31.44 -23.85 -26.11
N LYS A 279 30.44 -24.02 -26.99
CA LYS A 279 29.70 -22.90 -27.60
C LYS A 279 28.26 -22.82 -27.15
N THR A 280 27.71 -21.60 -27.27
CA THR A 280 26.29 -21.32 -27.03
C THR A 280 25.57 -21.02 -28.35
N LEU A 281 24.33 -21.52 -28.49
CA LEU A 281 23.47 -21.30 -29.66
C LEU A 281 22.18 -20.62 -29.22
N GLY A 282 21.91 -19.41 -29.74
CA GLY A 282 20.60 -18.76 -29.62
C GLY A 282 19.66 -19.13 -30.75
N LYS A 283 18.41 -19.47 -30.45
CA LYS A 283 17.39 -19.80 -31.45
C LYS A 283 15.99 -19.43 -30.99
N THR A 284 15.20 -18.88 -31.92
CA THR A 284 13.77 -18.62 -31.68
C THR A 284 12.95 -19.59 -32.52
N PHE A 285 11.92 -20.18 -31.89
CA PHE A 285 10.95 -21.08 -32.52
C PHE A 285 9.59 -20.41 -32.51
N ARG A 286 8.88 -20.46 -33.64
CA ARG A 286 7.51 -19.92 -33.76
C ARG A 286 6.54 -21.09 -33.77
N ILE A 287 5.57 -21.06 -32.82
CA ILE A 287 4.61 -22.14 -32.63
C ILE A 287 3.21 -21.53 -32.62
N ALA A 288 2.41 -21.86 -33.59
CA ALA A 288 1.03 -21.38 -33.70
C ALA A 288 0.08 -22.23 -32.83
N VAL A 289 -0.87 -21.56 -32.21
CA VAL A 289 -1.90 -22.11 -31.33
C VAL A 289 -3.25 -21.51 -31.71
N ASP A 290 -4.21 -22.40 -31.99
CA ASP A 290 -5.57 -21.99 -32.38
C ASP A 290 -6.35 -21.57 -31.13
N SER A 291 -6.95 -20.41 -31.12
CA SER A 291 -7.88 -19.84 -30.15
C SER A 291 -7.53 -20.13 -28.68
N PRO A 292 -6.33 -19.75 -28.19
CA PRO A 292 -5.99 -19.99 -26.79
C PRO A 292 -6.77 -19.05 -25.86
N ASP A 293 -7.05 -19.53 -24.64
CA ASP A 293 -7.58 -18.64 -23.58
C ASP A 293 -6.56 -17.55 -23.28
N LYS A 294 -6.98 -16.29 -23.38
CA LYS A 294 -6.11 -15.15 -23.14
C LYS A 294 -5.86 -14.95 -21.65
N TRP A 295 -4.69 -14.46 -21.32
CA TRP A 295 -4.37 -13.95 -19.99
C TRP A 295 -4.63 -12.43 -19.95
N ASP A 296 -5.44 -12.00 -19.02
CA ASP A 296 -5.56 -10.62 -18.60
C ASP A 296 -5.74 -10.55 -17.08
N ASN A 297 -5.79 -9.33 -16.52
CA ASN A 297 -5.90 -9.16 -15.06
C ASN A 297 -7.25 -9.61 -14.47
N GLU A 298 -8.23 -9.91 -15.26
CA GLU A 298 -9.57 -10.34 -14.85
C GLU A 298 -9.81 -11.83 -15.21
N HIS A 299 -9.04 -12.36 -16.18
CA HIS A 299 -9.03 -13.76 -16.63
C HIS A 299 -7.59 -14.28 -16.69
N PRO A 300 -6.99 -14.65 -15.55
CA PRO A 300 -5.58 -15.02 -15.46
C PRO A 300 -5.33 -16.47 -15.97
N ASN A 301 -5.63 -16.73 -17.24
CA ASN A 301 -5.45 -18.04 -17.85
C ASN A 301 -3.97 -18.32 -18.12
N LEU A 302 -3.41 -19.31 -17.45
CA LEU A 302 -2.00 -19.67 -17.53
C LEU A 302 -1.78 -20.99 -18.23
N TYR A 303 -0.60 -21.09 -18.84
CA TYR A 303 -0.11 -22.30 -19.52
C TYR A 303 1.31 -22.61 -19.10
N VAL A 304 1.69 -23.86 -19.31
CA VAL A 304 3.08 -24.34 -19.21
C VAL A 304 3.52 -24.84 -20.56
N LEU A 305 4.61 -24.29 -21.08
CA LEU A 305 5.29 -24.85 -22.24
C LEU A 305 6.43 -25.73 -21.75
N GLN A 306 6.28 -27.04 -21.94
CA GLN A 306 7.32 -28.03 -21.66
C GLN A 306 8.16 -28.27 -22.95
N CYS A 307 9.48 -28.17 -22.82
CA CYS A 307 10.43 -28.50 -23.89
C CYS A 307 11.28 -29.70 -23.47
N THR A 308 11.31 -30.74 -24.29
CA THR A 308 12.19 -31.90 -24.12
C THR A 308 13.19 -31.96 -25.25
N ILE A 309 14.48 -32.00 -24.89
CA ILE A 309 15.60 -32.22 -25.83
C ILE A 309 15.85 -33.73 -25.91
N VAL A 310 15.79 -34.30 -27.12
CA VAL A 310 15.96 -35.73 -27.35
C VAL A 310 17.06 -35.97 -28.38
N LYS A 311 18.02 -36.86 -28.07
CA LYS A 311 19.04 -37.33 -29.00
C LYS A 311 18.94 -38.85 -29.13
N GLY A 312 18.57 -39.33 -30.33
CA GLY A 312 18.23 -40.75 -30.50
C GLY A 312 17.01 -41.13 -29.62
N SER A 313 17.19 -42.14 -28.78
CA SER A 313 16.19 -42.58 -27.77
C SER A 313 16.33 -41.85 -26.41
N ASN A 314 17.38 -41.08 -26.18
CA ASN A 314 17.72 -40.53 -24.88
C ASN A 314 17.15 -39.12 -24.70
N THR A 315 16.52 -38.88 -23.56
CA THR A 315 16.17 -37.53 -23.11
C THR A 315 17.40 -36.87 -22.51
N VAL A 316 17.81 -35.72 -23.06
CA VAL A 316 18.94 -34.93 -22.59
C VAL A 316 18.52 -34.02 -21.47
N GLN A 317 17.41 -33.27 -21.67
CA GLN A 317 16.84 -32.37 -20.69
C GLN A 317 15.34 -32.18 -20.96
N THR A 318 14.54 -32.04 -19.91
CA THR A 318 13.16 -31.54 -19.98
C THR A 318 13.07 -30.31 -19.10
N ILE A 319 12.56 -29.23 -19.64
CA ILE A 319 12.36 -27.94 -18.92
C ILE A 319 10.95 -27.42 -19.14
N GLU A 320 10.52 -26.54 -18.29
CA GLU A 320 9.22 -25.88 -18.36
C GLU A 320 9.32 -24.38 -18.19
N ARG A 321 8.37 -23.66 -18.81
CA ARG A 321 8.15 -22.25 -18.60
C ARG A 321 6.66 -22.01 -18.48
N ARG A 322 6.23 -21.39 -17.36
CA ARG A 322 4.86 -20.86 -17.19
C ARG A 322 4.73 -19.53 -17.91
N PHE A 323 3.60 -19.28 -18.56
CA PHE A 323 3.30 -18.05 -19.28
C PHE A 323 1.79 -17.91 -19.51
N GLY A 324 1.35 -16.77 -20.06
CA GLY A 324 -0.03 -16.53 -20.53
C GLY A 324 -0.04 -15.96 -21.94
N PHE A 325 -1.08 -16.28 -22.72
CA PHE A 325 -1.28 -15.68 -24.04
C PHE A 325 -1.76 -14.24 -23.88
N ARG A 326 -0.86 -13.30 -24.18
CA ARG A 326 -1.11 -11.86 -24.00
C ARG A 326 -0.26 -11.05 -24.97
N GLN A 327 -0.86 -9.96 -25.48
CA GLN A 327 -0.16 -8.94 -26.26
C GLN A 327 -0.39 -7.57 -25.65
N VAL A 328 0.66 -6.77 -25.54
CA VAL A 328 0.63 -5.39 -25.03
C VAL A 328 1.04 -4.44 -26.14
N GLU A 329 0.31 -3.35 -26.28
CA GLU A 329 0.59 -2.35 -27.32
C GLU A 329 0.36 -0.94 -26.76
N VAL A 330 1.19 -0.01 -27.18
CA VAL A 330 0.93 1.43 -27.01
C VAL A 330 0.40 1.97 -28.32
N ARG A 331 -0.83 2.48 -28.32
CA ARG A 331 -1.48 3.08 -29.48
C ARG A 331 -1.86 4.51 -29.14
N GLY A 332 -1.13 5.47 -29.71
CA GLY A 332 -1.33 6.88 -29.38
C GLY A 332 -1.05 7.15 -27.89
N ASN A 333 -2.08 7.55 -27.16
CA ASN A 333 -1.98 7.87 -25.73
C ASN A 333 -2.68 6.84 -24.82
N GLU A 334 -2.84 5.61 -25.27
CA GLU A 334 -3.43 4.51 -24.51
C GLU A 334 -2.54 3.26 -24.53
N VAL A 335 -2.66 2.43 -23.52
CA VAL A 335 -2.10 1.07 -23.47
C VAL A 335 -3.22 0.08 -23.69
N PHE A 336 -3.00 -0.86 -24.60
CA PHE A 336 -3.91 -1.96 -24.92
C PHE A 336 -3.32 -3.29 -24.46
N VAL A 337 -4.17 -4.13 -23.89
CA VAL A 337 -3.89 -5.52 -23.61
C VAL A 337 -4.95 -6.35 -24.33
N ASN A 338 -4.49 -7.29 -25.18
CA ASN A 338 -5.38 -8.14 -25.98
C ASN A 338 -6.44 -7.30 -26.75
N ASN A 339 -6.01 -6.22 -27.38
CA ASN A 339 -6.84 -5.26 -28.11
C ASN A 339 -7.83 -4.45 -27.28
N MET A 340 -7.82 -4.55 -25.95
CA MET A 340 -8.67 -3.74 -25.07
C MET A 340 -7.87 -2.64 -24.37
N PRO A 341 -8.32 -1.38 -24.37
CA PRO A 341 -7.64 -0.32 -23.65
C PRO A 341 -7.80 -0.52 -22.14
N VAL A 342 -6.76 -0.27 -21.36
CA VAL A 342 -6.77 -0.55 -19.91
C VAL A 342 -6.74 0.71 -19.07
N LYS A 343 -7.40 0.65 -17.91
CA LYS A 343 -7.27 1.60 -16.79
C LYS A 343 -6.67 0.88 -15.59
N LEU A 344 -5.68 1.51 -14.98
CA LEU A 344 -4.82 0.89 -13.97
C LEU A 344 -5.12 1.44 -12.57
N ARG A 345 -5.59 0.57 -11.69
CA ARG A 345 -5.88 0.82 -10.28
C ARG A 345 -4.77 0.19 -9.47
N ALA A 346 -3.81 0.99 -9.01
CA ALA A 346 -2.60 0.42 -8.51
C ALA A 346 -2.21 0.86 -7.09
N SER A 347 -1.28 0.11 -6.54
CA SER A 347 -0.56 0.44 -5.31
C SER A 347 0.93 0.16 -5.49
N ASN A 348 1.76 0.94 -4.82
CA ASN A 348 3.19 0.67 -4.69
C ASN A 348 3.42 -0.39 -3.61
N ARG A 349 4.46 -1.20 -3.74
CA ARG A 349 4.80 -2.22 -2.76
C ARG A 349 6.31 -2.33 -2.54
N HIS A 350 6.73 -2.07 -1.30
CA HIS A 350 8.01 -2.56 -0.79
C HIS A 350 7.87 -4.00 -0.27
N GLU A 351 8.93 -4.79 -0.36
CA GLU A 351 9.02 -6.02 0.42
C GLU A 351 9.34 -5.65 1.86
N ALA A 352 8.39 -5.77 2.76
CA ALA A 352 8.54 -5.38 4.15
C ALA A 352 7.76 -6.31 5.09
N HIS A 353 8.42 -6.76 6.16
CA HIS A 353 7.78 -7.48 7.26
C HIS A 353 8.42 -7.06 8.59
N PRO A 354 7.63 -6.78 9.65
CA PRO A 354 8.14 -6.21 10.90
C PRO A 354 9.27 -6.97 11.56
N LEU A 355 9.33 -8.31 11.42
CA LEU A 355 10.32 -9.17 12.05
C LEU A 355 11.28 -9.87 11.07
N ARG A 356 11.07 -9.69 9.75
CA ARG A 356 11.89 -10.36 8.74
C ARG A 356 12.57 -9.39 7.78
N GLY A 357 12.34 -8.09 7.96
CA GLY A 357 12.89 -7.10 7.05
C GLY A 357 12.35 -7.29 5.64
N ARG A 358 13.24 -7.37 4.67
CA ARG A 358 12.94 -7.59 3.25
C ARG A 358 12.97 -9.08 2.83
N SER A 359 13.23 -9.99 3.77
CA SER A 359 13.30 -11.43 3.51
C SER A 359 11.98 -12.11 3.86
N LEU A 360 10.98 -11.98 2.98
CA LEU A 360 9.65 -12.54 3.17
C LEU A 360 9.60 -14.05 2.83
N THR A 361 8.49 -14.68 3.15
CA THR A 361 8.18 -16.07 2.81
C THR A 361 7.18 -16.14 1.65
N MET A 362 7.09 -17.28 0.99
CA MET A 362 6.10 -17.55 -0.07
C MET A 362 4.66 -17.22 0.38
N ALA A 363 4.30 -17.60 1.60
CA ALA A 363 2.97 -17.31 2.14
C ALA A 363 2.72 -15.79 2.31
N GLN A 364 3.75 -15.01 2.67
CA GLN A 364 3.65 -13.56 2.82
C GLN A 364 3.56 -12.87 1.46
N TRP A 365 4.35 -13.27 0.47
CA TRP A 365 4.24 -12.74 -0.89
C TRP A 365 2.86 -12.96 -1.49
N ARG A 366 2.32 -14.18 -1.34
CA ARG A 366 0.97 -14.48 -1.83
C ARG A 366 -0.10 -13.67 -1.09
N ALA A 367 -0.01 -13.57 0.24
CA ALA A 367 -0.93 -12.77 1.04
C ALA A 367 -0.93 -11.28 0.65
N ASP A 368 0.22 -10.72 0.30
CA ASP A 368 0.32 -9.35 -0.21
C ASP A 368 -0.47 -9.19 -1.51
N ALA A 369 -0.26 -10.08 -2.49
CA ALA A 369 -0.97 -10.06 -3.76
C ALA A 369 -2.50 -10.21 -3.57
N GLU A 370 -2.93 -11.12 -2.69
CA GLU A 370 -4.35 -11.32 -2.34
C GLU A 370 -4.98 -10.07 -1.73
N LEU A 371 -4.30 -9.40 -0.78
CA LEU A 371 -4.79 -8.18 -0.14
C LEU A 371 -4.93 -7.02 -1.13
N PHE A 372 -4.00 -6.87 -2.06
CA PHE A 372 -4.12 -5.86 -3.11
C PHE A 372 -5.27 -6.19 -4.08
N ARG A 373 -5.42 -7.47 -4.44
CA ARG A 373 -6.54 -7.90 -5.28
C ARG A 373 -7.89 -7.65 -4.60
N GLU A 374 -8.00 -7.95 -3.30
CA GLU A 374 -9.18 -7.64 -2.51
C GLU A 374 -9.49 -6.15 -2.44
N ALA A 375 -8.48 -5.28 -2.49
CA ALA A 375 -8.64 -3.83 -2.57
C ALA A 375 -9.03 -3.35 -3.97
N ASN A 376 -9.37 -4.24 -4.91
CA ASN A 376 -9.65 -3.94 -6.32
C ASN A 376 -8.48 -3.32 -7.09
N CYS A 377 -7.25 -3.45 -6.59
CA CYS A 377 -6.09 -3.16 -7.40
C CYS A 377 -6.02 -4.14 -8.57
N ASN A 378 -5.59 -3.66 -9.71
CA ASN A 378 -5.30 -4.49 -10.89
C ASN A 378 -3.86 -4.34 -11.37
N LEU A 379 -3.06 -3.51 -10.69
CA LEU A 379 -1.64 -3.38 -10.94
C LEU A 379 -0.90 -3.12 -9.62
N ILE A 380 0.32 -3.67 -9.51
CA ILE A 380 1.28 -3.37 -8.45
C ILE A 380 2.55 -2.81 -9.08
N ARG A 381 3.06 -1.69 -8.54
CA ARG A 381 4.41 -1.22 -8.83
C ARG A 381 5.36 -1.75 -7.76
N THR A 382 6.42 -2.41 -8.21
CA THR A 382 7.43 -2.99 -7.33
C THR A 382 8.48 -1.95 -6.95
N SER A 383 8.11 -1.07 -6.05
CA SER A 383 8.97 0.03 -5.61
C SER A 383 10.03 -0.44 -4.61
N HIS A 384 11.33 -0.18 -4.78
CA HIS A 384 11.99 0.40 -5.95
C HIS A 384 13.04 -0.60 -6.44
N TYR A 385 12.65 -1.86 -6.60
CA TYR A 385 13.52 -2.99 -6.96
C TYR A 385 12.69 -4.21 -7.38
N PRO A 386 13.28 -5.15 -8.13
CA PRO A 386 12.65 -6.41 -8.47
C PRO A 386 12.29 -7.22 -7.22
N PRO A 387 11.03 -7.66 -7.06
CA PRO A 387 10.61 -8.48 -5.92
C PRO A 387 11.13 -9.92 -6.08
N ALA A 388 10.79 -10.79 -5.11
CA ALA A 388 10.97 -12.22 -5.32
C ALA A 388 10.09 -12.72 -6.48
N GLU A 389 10.60 -13.70 -7.26
CA GLU A 389 9.88 -14.32 -8.39
C GLU A 389 8.53 -14.89 -7.94
N GLU A 390 8.46 -15.42 -6.70
CA GLU A 390 7.23 -15.94 -6.08
C GLU A 390 6.12 -14.91 -5.93
N PHE A 391 6.45 -13.63 -5.78
CA PHE A 391 5.45 -12.56 -5.78
C PHE A 391 4.90 -12.32 -7.18
N ILE A 392 5.76 -12.31 -8.20
CA ILE A 392 5.34 -12.19 -9.60
C ILE A 392 4.50 -13.41 -10.00
N ASP A 393 4.89 -14.61 -9.57
CA ASP A 393 4.10 -15.84 -9.73
C ASP A 393 2.69 -15.69 -9.15
N ALA A 394 2.56 -15.11 -7.96
CA ALA A 394 1.25 -14.84 -7.36
C ALA A 394 0.46 -13.79 -8.15
N CYS A 395 1.12 -12.78 -8.72
CA CYS A 395 0.47 -11.79 -9.59
C CYS A 395 -0.05 -12.43 -10.89
N ASP A 396 0.73 -13.34 -11.51
CA ASP A 396 0.28 -14.11 -12.66
C ASP A 396 -0.99 -14.90 -12.38
N GLU A 397 -1.05 -15.58 -11.23
CA GLU A 397 -2.15 -16.44 -10.81
C GLU A 397 -3.42 -15.67 -10.38
N LEU A 398 -3.23 -14.54 -9.72
CA LEU A 398 -4.33 -13.74 -9.18
C LEU A 398 -4.83 -12.67 -10.16
N GLY A 399 -4.18 -12.51 -11.31
CA GLY A 399 -4.55 -11.50 -12.29
C GLY A 399 -4.24 -10.07 -11.80
N LEU A 400 -2.99 -9.82 -11.43
CA LEU A 400 -2.47 -8.49 -11.15
C LEU A 400 -1.45 -8.12 -12.21
N PHE A 401 -1.62 -7.00 -12.88
CA PHE A 401 -0.53 -6.41 -13.66
C PHE A 401 0.62 -5.98 -12.75
N VAL A 402 1.80 -5.88 -13.29
CA VAL A 402 3.00 -5.42 -12.59
C VAL A 402 3.71 -4.35 -13.42
N GLU A 403 4.03 -3.21 -12.81
CA GLU A 403 5.13 -2.36 -13.21
C GLU A 403 6.34 -2.82 -12.42
N GLU A 404 7.26 -3.51 -13.08
CA GLU A 404 8.47 -3.97 -12.43
C GLU A 404 9.59 -2.95 -12.61
N GLU A 405 10.22 -2.59 -11.48
CA GLU A 405 11.22 -1.52 -11.43
C GLU A 405 12.61 -2.05 -11.16
N ALA A 406 13.57 -1.59 -11.95
CA ALA A 406 14.98 -1.86 -11.72
C ALA A 406 15.46 -1.28 -10.37
N PRO A 407 16.45 -1.89 -9.69
CA PRO A 407 16.89 -1.48 -8.36
C PRO A 407 17.76 -0.20 -8.42
N LEU A 408 17.16 0.88 -8.93
CA LEU A 408 17.78 2.18 -9.17
C LEU A 408 16.84 3.28 -8.64
N CYS A 409 17.25 3.95 -7.57
CA CYS A 409 16.42 4.92 -6.88
C CYS A 409 17.22 6.16 -6.47
N TRP A 410 16.69 7.35 -6.81
CA TRP A 410 17.30 8.64 -6.51
C TRP A 410 18.70 8.85 -7.11
N VAL A 411 19.00 8.20 -8.21
CA VAL A 411 20.28 8.32 -8.92
C VAL A 411 20.43 9.75 -9.45
N GLY A 412 21.42 10.48 -8.95
CA GLY A 412 21.61 11.90 -9.25
C GLY A 412 20.57 12.83 -8.61
N HIS A 413 19.76 12.35 -7.66
CA HIS A 413 18.72 13.12 -6.99
C HIS A 413 19.13 13.55 -5.57
N GLY A 414 18.77 14.78 -5.17
CA GLY A 414 19.10 15.34 -3.86
C GLY A 414 18.46 14.65 -2.64
N ALA A 415 17.54 13.70 -2.84
CA ALA A 415 16.99 12.87 -1.78
C ALA A 415 18.03 11.85 -1.28
N ASN A 416 18.90 11.36 -2.13
CA ASN A 416 20.02 10.53 -1.73
C ASN A 416 21.15 11.42 -1.16
N LYS A 417 21.46 11.25 0.12
CA LYS A 417 22.44 12.08 0.81
C LYS A 417 23.86 11.89 0.29
N ILE A 418 24.16 10.71 -0.23
CA ILE A 418 25.49 10.34 -0.72
C ILE A 418 25.70 10.89 -2.14
N TRP A 419 24.62 11.07 -2.90
CA TRP A 419 24.64 11.47 -4.30
C TRP A 419 24.76 12.97 -4.57
N LYS A 420 24.76 13.82 -3.57
CA LYS A 420 24.80 15.27 -3.76
C LYS A 420 25.97 15.78 -4.64
N GLU A 421 27.06 15.02 -4.67
CA GLU A 421 28.29 15.38 -5.36
C GLU A 421 28.55 14.50 -6.59
N TRP A 422 27.71 13.48 -6.85
CA TRP A 422 27.93 12.53 -7.92
C TRP A 422 27.19 12.92 -9.20
N SER A 423 27.87 12.73 -10.33
CA SER A 423 27.25 12.89 -11.63
C SER A 423 26.62 11.55 -12.05
N ALA A 424 25.29 11.52 -12.22
CA ALA A 424 24.61 10.37 -12.84
C ALA A 424 25.14 10.02 -14.25
N GLN A 425 25.96 10.89 -14.83
CA GLN A 425 26.61 10.72 -16.15
C GLN A 425 27.93 9.99 -16.07
N SER A 426 28.47 9.74 -14.87
CA SER A 426 29.75 9.07 -14.73
C SER A 426 29.73 7.68 -15.34
N SER A 427 30.72 7.37 -16.15
CA SER A 427 30.84 6.08 -16.85
C SER A 427 31.08 4.89 -15.92
N GLU A 428 31.52 5.15 -14.68
CA GLU A 428 31.73 4.10 -13.66
C GLU A 428 30.43 3.45 -13.19
N TYR A 429 29.29 4.14 -13.28
CA TYR A 429 27.99 3.60 -12.89
C TYR A 429 27.27 2.86 -14.03
N ARG A 430 27.79 2.98 -15.24
CA ARG A 430 27.19 2.49 -16.47
C ARG A 430 26.91 0.99 -16.40
N GLU A 431 27.89 0.21 -15.99
CA GLU A 431 27.79 -1.24 -15.95
C GLU A 431 26.68 -1.70 -15.01
N ILE A 432 26.61 -1.18 -13.78
CA ILE A 432 25.60 -1.58 -12.79
C ILE A 432 24.21 -1.16 -13.26
N ILE A 433 24.06 0.06 -13.80
CA ILE A 433 22.76 0.57 -14.28
C ILE A 433 22.20 -0.32 -15.41
N VAL A 434 23.04 -0.67 -16.38
CA VAL A 434 22.60 -1.51 -17.51
C VAL A 434 22.38 -2.96 -17.07
N ARG A 435 23.31 -3.53 -16.31
CA ARG A 435 23.27 -4.92 -15.87
C ARG A 435 22.06 -5.21 -15.00
N SER A 436 21.81 -4.39 -13.98
CA SER A 436 20.67 -4.62 -13.08
C SER A 436 19.33 -4.58 -13.80
N THR A 437 19.18 -3.72 -14.81
CA THR A 437 17.99 -3.68 -15.66
C THR A 437 17.87 -4.97 -16.50
N LEU A 438 18.95 -5.45 -17.09
CA LEU A 438 18.91 -6.64 -17.94
C LEU A 438 18.73 -7.94 -17.12
N GLU A 439 19.31 -8.02 -15.92
CA GLU A 439 19.09 -9.15 -15.00
C GLU A 439 17.63 -9.27 -14.59
N MET A 440 16.96 -8.15 -14.27
CA MET A 440 15.53 -8.09 -13.98
C MET A 440 14.72 -8.63 -15.17
N ILE A 441 14.97 -8.10 -16.38
CA ILE A 441 14.25 -8.51 -17.58
C ILE A 441 14.51 -9.99 -17.93
N GLU A 442 15.76 -10.48 -17.84
CA GLU A 442 16.07 -11.88 -18.11
C GLU A 442 15.33 -12.83 -17.17
N ARG A 443 15.24 -12.49 -15.88
CA ARG A 443 14.48 -13.31 -14.94
C ARG A 443 13.00 -13.37 -15.29
N ASP A 444 12.38 -12.21 -15.59
CA ASP A 444 10.93 -12.06 -15.45
C ASP A 444 10.16 -11.86 -16.75
N ARG A 445 10.83 -11.68 -17.91
CA ARG A 445 10.14 -11.38 -19.20
C ARG A 445 9.15 -12.44 -19.70
N SER A 446 9.09 -13.64 -19.09
CA SER A 446 8.07 -14.64 -19.43
C SER A 446 6.78 -14.51 -18.62
N HIS A 447 6.78 -13.70 -17.55
CA HIS A 447 5.60 -13.48 -16.71
C HIS A 447 4.56 -12.62 -17.44
N PRO A 448 3.32 -13.12 -17.61
CA PRO A 448 2.27 -12.34 -18.28
C PRO A 448 1.78 -11.15 -17.44
N SER A 449 1.96 -11.17 -16.14
CA SER A 449 1.59 -10.05 -15.26
C SER A 449 2.39 -8.78 -15.52
N ILE A 450 3.66 -8.88 -15.93
CA ILE A 450 4.48 -7.69 -16.18
C ILE A 450 3.95 -6.93 -17.39
N LEU A 451 3.35 -5.77 -17.13
CA LEU A 451 2.72 -4.93 -18.13
C LEU A 451 3.73 -4.00 -18.80
N PHE A 452 4.61 -3.39 -18.01
CA PHE A 452 5.68 -2.53 -18.48
C PHE A 452 6.84 -2.50 -17.48
N TRP A 453 8.00 -2.09 -17.97
CA TRP A 453 9.24 -1.99 -17.21
C TRP A 453 9.48 -0.55 -16.76
N SER A 454 9.95 -0.37 -15.52
CA SER A 454 10.45 0.91 -15.01
C SER A 454 11.97 0.85 -14.87
N LEU A 455 12.65 1.83 -15.45
CA LEU A 455 14.13 1.87 -15.43
C LEU A 455 14.68 2.43 -14.12
N ALA A 456 13.96 3.29 -13.42
CA ALA A 456 14.39 3.86 -12.14
C ALA A 456 13.29 4.68 -11.46
N ASN A 457 13.39 4.81 -10.14
CA ASN A 457 12.60 5.75 -9.34
C ASN A 457 13.30 7.09 -9.20
N GLU A 458 12.57 8.21 -9.42
CA GLU A 458 12.95 9.59 -9.07
C GLU A 458 14.43 9.89 -9.32
N SER A 459 14.92 9.49 -10.49
CA SER A 459 16.31 9.59 -10.85
C SER A 459 16.53 10.62 -11.97
N GLN A 460 17.76 11.13 -12.09
CA GLN A 460 18.12 12.04 -13.16
C GLN A 460 18.45 11.26 -14.42
N TRP A 461 17.83 11.65 -15.56
CA TRP A 461 18.16 11.06 -16.85
C TRP A 461 19.61 11.33 -17.23
N SER A 462 20.27 10.30 -17.78
CA SER A 462 21.69 10.38 -18.14
C SER A 462 22.02 9.49 -19.35
N PRO A 463 23.21 9.61 -19.95
CA PRO A 463 23.68 8.69 -20.98
C PRO A 463 23.63 7.21 -20.55
N ASN A 464 23.89 6.92 -19.27
CA ASN A 464 23.82 5.56 -18.73
C ASN A 464 22.40 4.98 -18.82
N PHE A 465 21.38 5.78 -18.48
CA PHE A 465 19.98 5.35 -18.64
C PHE A 465 19.57 5.24 -20.11
N ASN A 466 20.10 6.08 -20.99
CA ASN A 466 19.87 5.94 -22.43
C ASN A 466 20.42 4.62 -22.99
N GLU A 467 21.58 4.19 -22.51
CA GLU A 467 22.12 2.86 -22.87
C GLU A 467 21.30 1.72 -22.25
N SER A 468 20.90 1.86 -20.97
CA SER A 468 20.02 0.88 -20.31
C SER A 468 18.73 0.69 -21.09
N LEU A 469 18.06 1.78 -21.49
CA LEU A 469 16.87 1.73 -22.33
C LEU A 469 17.11 1.03 -23.66
N SER A 470 18.20 1.39 -24.36
CA SER A 470 18.52 0.82 -25.66
C SER A 470 18.80 -0.67 -25.57
N ALA A 471 19.51 -1.10 -24.53
CA ALA A 471 19.78 -2.52 -24.28
C ALA A 471 18.49 -3.27 -23.89
N ALA A 472 17.66 -2.67 -23.03
CA ALA A 472 16.40 -3.26 -22.58
C ALA A 472 15.40 -3.44 -23.73
N HIS A 473 15.18 -2.43 -24.57
CA HIS A 473 14.33 -2.54 -25.76
C HIS A 473 14.79 -3.62 -26.74
N LYS A 474 16.11 -3.71 -26.97
CA LYS A 474 16.67 -4.76 -27.82
C LYS A 474 16.41 -6.15 -27.22
N TYR A 475 16.37 -6.24 -25.90
CA TYR A 475 16.23 -7.51 -25.19
C TYR A 475 14.78 -7.94 -24.99
N ASP A 476 13.90 -7.03 -24.64
CA ASP A 476 12.44 -7.26 -24.60
C ASP A 476 11.67 -6.14 -25.33
N PRO A 477 11.45 -6.27 -26.63
CA PRO A 477 10.64 -5.31 -27.39
C PRO A 477 9.13 -5.50 -27.20
N SER A 478 8.69 -6.47 -26.39
CA SER A 478 7.28 -6.86 -26.27
C SER A 478 6.50 -6.04 -25.24
N ARG A 479 7.17 -5.16 -24.50
CA ARG A 479 6.59 -4.35 -23.43
C ARG A 479 7.05 -2.90 -23.49
N PRO A 480 6.17 -1.95 -23.08
CA PRO A 480 6.56 -0.56 -22.96
C PRO A 480 7.47 -0.31 -21.75
N TYR A 481 8.14 0.84 -21.78
CA TYR A 481 9.08 1.30 -20.77
C TYR A 481 8.66 2.63 -20.15
N SER A 482 8.88 2.77 -18.85
CA SER A 482 8.69 4.00 -18.07
C SER A 482 9.98 4.40 -17.35
N PHE A 483 10.06 5.66 -17.00
CA PHE A 483 11.15 6.22 -16.17
C PHE A 483 10.62 7.37 -15.33
N HIS A 484 11.04 7.43 -14.10
CA HIS A 484 10.60 8.42 -13.14
C HIS A 484 11.62 9.53 -12.97
N ASP A 485 11.38 10.67 -13.56
CA ASP A 485 12.17 11.90 -13.37
C ASP A 485 11.33 13.00 -12.71
N GLN A 486 11.50 13.21 -11.40
CA GLN A 486 10.87 14.30 -10.67
C GLN A 486 11.59 15.63 -10.77
N ILE A 487 12.90 15.62 -10.97
CA ILE A 487 13.70 16.86 -10.88
C ILE A 487 13.35 17.80 -12.01
N ALA A 488 13.16 17.24 -13.18
CA ALA A 488 12.94 18.05 -14.35
C ALA A 488 11.47 18.22 -14.70
N GLY A 489 10.53 17.37 -14.25
CA GLY A 489 9.09 17.42 -14.61
C GLY A 489 8.80 17.70 -16.08
N LYS A 490 9.81 18.18 -16.76
CA LYS A 490 9.84 18.61 -18.15
C LYS A 490 10.32 17.50 -19.08
N TRP A 491 11.07 16.52 -18.55
CA TRP A 491 11.67 15.50 -19.40
C TRP A 491 10.65 14.42 -19.83
N ASN A 492 9.74 14.02 -18.96
CA ASN A 492 8.60 13.18 -19.32
C ASN A 492 7.56 13.91 -20.19
N VAL A 493 7.69 15.23 -20.35
CA VAL A 493 6.89 16.10 -21.20
C VAL A 493 7.65 16.32 -22.51
N GLY A 494 7.14 15.89 -23.65
CA GLY A 494 7.72 16.19 -24.95
C GLY A 494 8.67 15.11 -25.48
N ASN A 495 9.94 15.39 -25.63
CA ASN A 495 10.90 14.55 -26.39
C ASN A 495 11.49 13.35 -25.60
N SER A 496 10.90 12.91 -24.54
CA SER A 496 11.34 11.70 -23.82
C SER A 496 11.27 10.47 -24.73
N PRO A 497 12.28 9.58 -24.73
CA PRO A 497 12.24 8.33 -25.46
C PRO A 497 11.36 7.24 -24.81
N MET A 498 10.72 7.53 -23.66
CA MET A 498 9.85 6.58 -22.96
C MET A 498 8.53 6.39 -23.68
N ASP A 499 8.02 5.15 -23.66
CA ASP A 499 6.70 4.81 -24.17
C ASP A 499 5.59 5.39 -23.27
N ILE A 500 5.82 5.41 -21.97
CA ILE A 500 4.89 5.90 -20.94
C ILE A 500 5.49 7.11 -20.24
N ALA A 501 4.70 8.19 -20.15
CA ALA A 501 5.05 9.38 -19.37
C ALA A 501 4.69 9.15 -17.90
N ASN A 502 5.69 8.98 -17.06
CA ASN A 502 5.51 8.68 -15.64
C ASN A 502 5.74 9.93 -14.78
N HIS A 503 4.77 10.26 -13.92
CA HIS A 503 4.81 11.40 -13.02
C HIS A 503 4.46 11.00 -11.61
N HIS A 504 5.01 11.70 -10.60
CA HIS A 504 4.62 11.53 -9.20
C HIS A 504 3.83 12.74 -8.70
N TYR A 505 2.89 12.48 -7.78
CA TYR A 505 2.11 13.50 -7.04
C TYR A 505 1.56 14.62 -7.94
N PRO A 506 0.78 14.28 -8.97
CA PRO A 506 0.39 15.19 -10.04
C PRO A 506 -0.38 16.42 -9.57
N GLY A 507 -0.77 16.42 -8.35
CA GLY A 507 -1.62 17.46 -7.85
C GLY A 507 -3.11 17.29 -8.27
N PRO A 508 -4.08 18.15 -7.75
CA PRO A 508 -5.52 18.04 -8.00
C PRO A 508 -5.93 18.18 -9.43
N ASN A 509 -5.20 19.00 -10.10
CA ASN A 509 -5.44 19.31 -11.49
C ASN A 509 -4.60 18.43 -12.43
N GLY A 510 -3.68 17.62 -11.86
CA GLY A 510 -2.77 16.80 -12.64
C GLY A 510 -3.45 15.96 -13.72
N PRO A 511 -4.50 15.19 -13.42
CA PRO A 511 -5.21 14.45 -14.47
C PRO A 511 -5.75 15.33 -15.59
N ARG A 512 -6.17 16.57 -15.31
CA ARG A 512 -6.61 17.52 -16.33
C ARG A 512 -5.45 18.11 -17.10
N ASP A 513 -4.36 18.46 -16.39
CA ASP A 513 -3.19 19.13 -16.96
C ASP A 513 -2.42 18.21 -17.91
N PHE A 514 -2.58 16.90 -17.79
CA PHE A 514 -1.98 15.87 -18.64
C PHE A 514 -2.97 15.22 -19.64
N ALA A 515 -4.20 15.72 -19.72
CA ALA A 515 -5.26 15.10 -20.55
C ALA A 515 -4.94 15.06 -22.04
N ASP A 516 -4.20 16.05 -22.56
CA ASP A 516 -3.89 16.21 -23.98
C ASP A 516 -2.53 15.61 -24.39
N TYR A 517 -1.88 14.81 -23.50
CA TYR A 517 -0.63 14.17 -23.84
C TYR A 517 -0.78 13.18 -24.99
N LYS A 518 0.25 13.13 -25.86
CA LYS A 518 0.26 12.29 -27.08
C LYS A 518 0.70 10.85 -26.80
N ARG A 519 1.09 10.54 -25.59
CA ARG A 519 1.46 9.19 -25.11
C ARG A 519 0.79 8.93 -23.77
N PRO A 520 0.69 7.65 -23.34
CA PRO A 520 0.04 7.30 -22.09
C PRO A 520 0.70 8.00 -20.90
N VAL A 521 -0.13 8.48 -19.96
CA VAL A 521 0.33 9.10 -18.72
C VAL A 521 0.05 8.16 -17.55
N TRP A 522 1.06 7.92 -16.73
CA TRP A 522 1.02 7.12 -15.54
C TRP A 522 1.41 7.95 -14.32
N PHE A 523 0.67 7.81 -13.23
CA PHE A 523 1.06 8.41 -11.96
C PHE A 523 1.64 7.33 -11.04
N GLY A 524 2.95 7.08 -11.17
CA GLY A 524 3.67 6.03 -10.43
C GLY A 524 3.57 6.17 -8.92
N GLU A 525 3.35 7.41 -8.41
CA GLU A 525 3.04 7.66 -7.02
C GLU A 525 1.99 8.75 -6.88
N TYR A 526 0.96 8.50 -6.09
CA TYR A 526 -0.05 9.48 -5.72
C TYR A 526 -0.75 9.09 -4.42
N CYS A 527 -1.58 9.96 -3.89
CA CYS A 527 -2.39 9.69 -2.69
C CYS A 527 -1.57 9.21 -1.48
N HIS A 528 -0.43 9.84 -1.26
CA HIS A 528 0.50 9.47 -0.19
C HIS A 528 -0.16 9.52 1.20
N LEU A 529 -0.16 8.37 1.89
CA LEU A 529 -0.81 8.25 3.21
C LEU A 529 -0.01 8.88 4.36
N ASN A 530 1.27 9.11 4.15
CA ASN A 530 2.10 9.84 5.12
C ASN A 530 1.67 11.28 5.36
N ALA A 531 0.64 11.58 4.81
CA ALA A 531 0.11 12.83 4.54
C ALA A 531 -0.81 13.35 5.59
N TYR A 532 -1.23 12.61 6.50
CA TYR A 532 -2.04 13.09 7.58
C TYR A 532 -1.27 14.08 8.45
N ASN A 533 -1.95 15.10 8.90
CA ASN A 533 -1.45 15.90 9.99
C ASN A 533 -1.34 15.03 11.24
N ARG A 534 -0.16 14.55 11.54
CA ARG A 534 0.09 13.55 12.58
C ARG A 534 -0.21 14.04 13.97
N TYR A 535 -0.08 15.33 14.23
CA TYR A 535 -0.49 15.89 15.51
C TYR A 535 -1.96 15.67 15.77
N GLU A 536 -2.78 15.70 14.73
CA GLU A 536 -4.21 15.54 14.85
C GLU A 536 -4.63 14.07 14.85
N LEU A 537 -3.90 13.19 14.20
CA LEU A 537 -4.15 11.74 14.25
C LEU A 537 -4.21 11.18 15.67
N TRP A 538 -3.37 11.70 16.57
CA TRP A 538 -3.38 11.25 17.96
C TRP A 538 -4.66 11.61 18.70
N THR A 539 -5.24 12.75 18.37
CA THR A 539 -6.45 13.25 19.01
C THR A 539 -7.71 12.94 18.21
N ASP A 540 -7.56 12.72 16.89
CA ASP A 540 -8.68 12.50 15.99
C ASP A 540 -8.34 11.52 14.84
N PRO A 541 -8.45 10.22 15.08
CA PRO A 541 -8.27 9.21 14.03
C PRO A 541 -9.28 9.32 12.87
N GLY A 542 -10.37 10.07 13.04
CA GLY A 542 -11.39 10.31 12.00
C GLY A 542 -10.85 11.00 10.74
N ILE A 543 -9.68 11.63 10.83
CA ILE A 543 -8.95 12.16 9.67
C ILE A 543 -8.74 11.11 8.59
N ARG A 544 -8.59 9.85 8.94
CA ARG A 544 -8.39 8.74 7.99
C ARG A 544 -9.58 8.53 7.06
N ASP A 545 -10.80 8.84 7.51
CA ASP A 545 -12.01 8.79 6.66
C ASP A 545 -11.95 9.83 5.54
N ALA A 546 -11.40 10.99 5.81
CA ALA A 546 -11.31 12.09 4.84
C ALA A 546 -10.38 11.79 3.65
N TRP A 547 -9.38 10.93 3.83
CA TRP A 547 -8.48 10.51 2.75
C TRP A 547 -9.25 9.90 1.57
N GLY A 548 -10.26 9.08 1.86
CA GLY A 548 -11.09 8.41 0.83
C GLY A 548 -11.78 9.39 -0.12
N ARG A 549 -12.20 10.59 0.36
CA ARG A 549 -12.85 11.60 -0.50
C ARG A 549 -11.90 12.19 -1.53
N GLY A 550 -10.70 12.54 -1.10
CA GLY A 550 -9.68 13.07 -2.00
C GLY A 550 -9.23 12.03 -3.02
N PHE A 551 -9.03 10.82 -2.57
CA PHE A 551 -8.67 9.69 -3.41
C PHE A 551 -9.75 9.42 -4.47
N LYS A 552 -11.03 9.37 -4.08
CA LYS A 552 -12.14 9.19 -5.02
C LYS A 552 -12.14 10.26 -6.11
N LYS A 553 -12.02 11.54 -5.73
CA LYS A 553 -12.00 12.66 -6.68
C LYS A 553 -10.84 12.53 -7.68
N MET A 554 -9.66 12.16 -7.22
CA MET A 554 -8.50 11.97 -8.11
C MET A 554 -8.71 10.80 -9.05
N TRP A 555 -9.17 9.65 -8.55
CA TRP A 555 -9.42 8.49 -9.37
C TRP A 555 -10.50 8.72 -10.43
N ASP A 556 -11.62 9.33 -10.06
CA ASP A 556 -12.67 9.66 -11.03
C ASP A 556 -12.13 10.60 -12.12
N ASN A 557 -11.33 11.62 -11.75
CA ASN A 557 -10.66 12.49 -12.70
C ASN A 557 -9.66 11.77 -13.63
N MET A 558 -9.01 10.72 -13.17
CA MET A 558 -8.12 9.88 -13.99
C MET A 558 -8.92 9.00 -14.93
N TYR A 559 -9.96 8.34 -14.41
CA TYR A 559 -10.77 7.40 -15.18
C TYR A 559 -11.43 8.07 -16.40
N ASP A 560 -11.92 9.30 -16.24
CA ASP A 560 -12.62 10.04 -17.26
C ASP A 560 -11.72 10.58 -18.40
N ARG A 561 -10.41 10.39 -18.33
CA ARG A 561 -9.44 10.91 -19.32
C ARG A 561 -8.71 9.80 -20.04
N GLN A 562 -8.81 9.81 -21.38
CA GLN A 562 -8.25 8.76 -22.24
C GLN A 562 -6.75 8.56 -22.01
N SER A 563 -5.96 9.64 -22.07
CA SER A 563 -4.49 9.60 -21.94
C SER A 563 -3.99 9.14 -20.57
N ILE A 564 -4.82 9.19 -19.53
CA ILE A 564 -4.42 8.83 -18.17
C ILE A 564 -4.66 7.35 -17.94
N LEU A 565 -3.61 6.57 -17.79
CA LEU A 565 -3.69 5.15 -17.45
C LEU A 565 -4.27 4.91 -16.06
N GLY A 566 -3.87 5.73 -15.11
CA GLY A 566 -4.22 5.61 -13.70
C GLY A 566 -3.05 6.01 -12.80
N GLY A 567 -2.97 5.40 -11.61
CA GLY A 567 -1.89 5.68 -10.67
C GLY A 567 -1.74 4.62 -9.57
N ALA A 568 -0.57 4.63 -8.93
CA ALA A 568 -0.24 3.74 -7.82
C ALA A 568 -0.20 4.50 -6.49
N ILE A 569 -1.00 4.06 -5.52
CA ILE A 569 -1.04 4.64 -4.16
C ILE A 569 0.35 4.51 -3.54
N TRP A 570 0.88 5.59 -2.96
CA TRP A 570 2.08 5.54 -2.17
C TRP A 570 1.73 5.48 -0.67
N SER A 571 2.02 4.42 0.04
CA SER A 571 2.49 3.13 -0.38
C SER A 571 1.43 2.08 -0.05
N GLY A 572 1.67 0.79 -0.35
CA GLY A 572 0.67 -0.26 -0.14
C GLY A 572 0.69 -0.87 1.25
N ILE A 573 1.86 -1.08 1.82
CA ILE A 573 2.08 -1.73 3.12
C ILE A 573 2.98 -0.83 3.97
N ASP A 574 2.74 -0.81 5.28
CA ASP A 574 3.61 -0.09 6.21
C ASP A 574 5.03 -0.64 6.18
N ASP A 575 6.00 0.25 6.06
CA ASP A 575 7.43 -0.07 6.06
C ASP A 575 7.99 0.20 7.45
N THR A 576 7.82 -0.78 8.34
CA THR A 576 8.25 -0.73 9.74
C THR A 576 8.94 -2.04 10.13
N PHE A 577 10.09 -1.94 10.78
CA PHE A 577 10.90 -3.07 11.21
C PHE A 577 11.20 -2.97 12.70
N HIS A 578 10.94 -4.04 13.42
CA HIS A 578 11.28 -4.17 14.84
C HIS A 578 12.60 -4.90 14.97
N LEU A 579 13.67 -4.16 15.16
CA LEU A 579 15.00 -4.73 15.31
C LEU A 579 15.13 -5.46 16.65
N PRO A 580 15.90 -6.55 16.73
CA PRO A 580 16.18 -7.25 18.00
C PRO A 580 16.82 -6.37 19.09
N SER A 581 17.45 -5.26 18.71
CA SER A 581 17.94 -4.23 19.63
C SER A 581 16.83 -3.44 20.36
N GLY A 582 15.54 -3.71 20.04
CA GLY A 582 14.37 -3.01 20.59
C GLY A 582 14.02 -1.71 19.87
N HIS A 583 14.77 -1.32 18.84
CA HIS A 583 14.44 -0.15 18.03
C HIS A 583 13.44 -0.50 16.94
N THR A 584 12.49 0.38 16.71
CA THR A 584 11.61 0.34 15.53
C THR A 584 12.11 1.34 14.52
N VAL A 585 12.43 0.83 13.33
CA VAL A 585 12.94 1.61 12.19
C VAL A 585 12.05 1.42 10.97
N GLY A 586 12.41 2.01 9.85
CA GLY A 586 11.67 1.96 8.60
C GLY A 586 11.11 3.32 8.21
N TYR A 587 10.62 3.44 7.01
CA TYR A 587 10.14 4.71 6.49
C TYR A 587 8.78 5.11 7.09
N GLY A 588 7.96 4.12 7.51
CA GLY A 588 6.84 4.36 8.41
C GLY A 588 5.49 3.75 8.04
N THR A 589 4.44 4.22 8.74
CA THR A 589 3.08 3.68 8.70
C THR A 589 2.24 4.34 7.60
N TRP A 590 2.64 4.27 6.37
CA TRP A 590 2.06 4.94 5.21
C TRP A 590 1.14 4.07 4.32
N GLY A 591 1.04 2.77 4.61
CA GLY A 591 0.23 1.85 3.81
C GLY A 591 -1.25 1.81 4.21
N PRO A 592 -2.17 1.47 3.29
CA PRO A 592 -3.52 1.03 3.62
C PRO A 592 -3.56 -0.32 4.35
N ILE A 593 -2.44 -1.02 4.38
CA ILE A 593 -2.25 -2.30 5.06
C ILE A 593 -1.07 -2.11 6.03
N ASP A 594 -1.20 -2.56 7.28
CA ASP A 594 -0.08 -2.49 8.22
C ASP A 594 0.96 -3.60 7.96
N GLY A 595 2.13 -3.50 8.59
CA GLY A 595 3.20 -4.48 8.45
C GLY A 595 2.78 -5.91 8.81
N TRP A 596 1.77 -6.08 9.66
CA TRP A 596 1.21 -7.38 10.07
C TRP A 596 0.10 -7.89 9.14
N ARG A 597 -0.18 -7.17 8.03
CA ARG A 597 -1.23 -7.46 7.03
C ARG A 597 -2.65 -7.28 7.57
N ARG A 598 -2.83 -6.44 8.60
CA ARG A 598 -4.16 -5.99 8.99
C ARG A 598 -4.62 -4.85 8.06
N ARG A 599 -5.89 -4.88 7.69
CA ARG A 599 -6.51 -3.83 6.86
C ARG A 599 -6.76 -2.59 7.70
N LYS A 600 -6.25 -1.44 7.25
CA LYS A 600 -6.52 -0.13 7.83
C LYS A 600 -7.75 0.49 7.13
N PRO A 601 -8.33 1.58 7.66
CA PRO A 601 -9.46 2.25 6.99
C PRO A 601 -9.21 2.56 5.52
N GLU A 602 -7.99 2.88 5.19
CA GLU A 602 -7.55 3.23 3.83
C GLU A 602 -7.63 2.04 2.86
N HIS A 603 -7.44 0.82 3.32
CA HIS A 603 -7.63 -0.38 2.48
C HIS A 603 -9.07 -0.49 2.00
N TRP A 604 -10.03 -0.20 2.89
CA TRP A 604 -11.43 -0.22 2.54
C TRP A 604 -11.81 0.92 1.59
N HIS A 605 -11.24 2.11 1.80
CA HIS A 605 -11.41 3.21 0.87
C HIS A 605 -10.82 2.87 -0.51
N ALA A 606 -9.64 2.24 -0.56
CA ALA A 606 -9.05 1.77 -1.80
C ALA A 606 -9.98 0.79 -2.52
N LYS A 607 -10.50 -0.21 -1.80
CA LYS A 607 -11.46 -1.18 -2.34
C LYS A 607 -12.67 -0.50 -2.98
N LYS A 608 -13.24 0.48 -2.31
CA LYS A 608 -14.43 1.22 -2.77
C LYS A 608 -14.13 2.16 -3.93
N VAL A 609 -13.04 2.93 -3.86
CA VAL A 609 -12.64 3.86 -4.91
C VAL A 609 -12.24 3.12 -6.17
N TYR A 610 -11.55 2.00 -6.05
CA TYR A 610 -11.12 1.16 -7.17
C TYR A 610 -12.16 0.14 -7.63
N SER A 611 -13.32 0.09 -6.99
CA SER A 611 -14.38 -0.83 -7.41
C SER A 611 -14.71 -0.66 -8.89
N PRO A 612 -14.66 -1.73 -9.69
CA PRO A 612 -15.08 -1.68 -11.09
C PRO A 612 -16.61 -1.76 -11.25
N VAL A 613 -17.35 -1.96 -10.17
CA VAL A 613 -18.82 -1.88 -10.16
C VAL A 613 -19.24 -0.58 -9.53
N ARG A 614 -20.03 0.23 -10.22
CA ARG A 614 -20.48 1.52 -9.72
C ARG A 614 -22.00 1.60 -9.71
N ILE A 615 -22.54 2.08 -8.59
CA ILE A 615 -23.91 2.50 -8.43
C ILE A 615 -23.89 3.96 -7.97
N THR A 616 -24.38 4.87 -8.80
CA THR A 616 -24.39 6.30 -8.51
C THR A 616 -25.70 6.76 -7.87
N ALA A 617 -26.74 5.90 -7.91
CA ALA A 617 -28.01 6.19 -7.28
C ALA A 617 -27.89 6.20 -5.75
N GLU A 618 -28.45 7.24 -5.11
CA GLU A 618 -28.53 7.34 -3.66
C GLU A 618 -29.66 6.48 -3.08
N TYR A 619 -30.66 6.18 -3.88
CA TYR A 619 -31.81 5.30 -3.58
C TYR A 619 -32.35 4.70 -4.87
N ILE A 620 -33.12 3.65 -4.74
CA ILE A 620 -33.82 3.00 -5.86
C ILE A 620 -35.27 3.45 -5.83
N GLU A 621 -35.83 3.80 -6.98
CA GLU A 621 -37.25 4.16 -7.07
C GLU A 621 -38.13 2.98 -6.66
N VAL A 622 -39.26 3.28 -6.03
CA VAL A 622 -40.27 2.26 -5.72
C VAL A 622 -40.85 1.76 -7.04
N PRO A 623 -40.76 0.44 -7.34
CA PRO A 623 -41.20 -0.06 -8.63
C PRO A 623 -42.70 0.12 -8.84
N ALA A 624 -43.11 0.58 -10.03
CA ALA A 624 -44.51 0.81 -10.36
C ALA A 624 -45.35 -0.48 -10.39
N ASP A 625 -44.72 -1.62 -10.72
CA ASP A 625 -45.34 -2.95 -10.68
C ASP A 625 -45.35 -3.57 -9.29
N GLY A 626 -44.71 -2.90 -8.32
CA GLY A 626 -44.61 -3.34 -6.93
C GLY A 626 -43.65 -4.50 -6.71
N THR A 627 -43.00 -5.02 -7.75
CA THR A 627 -42.20 -6.28 -7.66
C THR A 627 -40.84 -6.27 -8.33
N THR A 628 -40.61 -5.38 -9.34
CA THR A 628 -39.37 -5.37 -10.11
C THR A 628 -38.54 -4.12 -9.77
N ILE A 629 -37.44 -4.33 -9.05
CA ILE A 629 -36.48 -3.27 -8.69
C ILE A 629 -35.44 -3.16 -9.78
N THR A 630 -35.28 -1.99 -10.38
CA THR A 630 -34.28 -1.70 -11.40
C THR A 630 -33.12 -0.92 -10.80
N VAL A 631 -31.90 -1.47 -10.88
CA VAL A 631 -30.65 -0.90 -10.34
C VAL A 631 -29.80 -0.40 -11.50
N PRO A 632 -29.51 0.92 -11.61
CA PRO A 632 -28.58 1.43 -12.61
C PRO A 632 -27.15 1.08 -12.23
N LEU A 633 -26.36 0.58 -13.19
CA LEU A 633 -25.01 0.09 -13.01
C LEU A 633 -24.05 0.69 -14.05
N GLU A 634 -22.82 0.97 -13.63
CA GLU A 634 -21.69 1.27 -14.49
C GLU A 634 -20.65 0.16 -14.33
N ASN A 635 -20.25 -0.46 -15.43
CA ASN A 635 -19.18 -1.46 -15.48
C ASN A 635 -17.85 -0.78 -15.82
N ARG A 636 -16.93 -0.68 -14.85
CA ARG A 636 -15.56 -0.16 -15.01
C ARG A 636 -14.49 -1.26 -15.09
N HIS A 637 -14.88 -2.51 -15.31
CA HIS A 637 -13.92 -3.57 -15.64
C HIS A 637 -13.25 -3.27 -16.99
N ASN A 638 -12.03 -3.77 -17.17
CA ASN A 638 -11.32 -3.67 -18.46
C ASN A 638 -11.79 -4.76 -19.44
N PHE A 639 -12.08 -5.98 -18.94
CA PHE A 639 -12.37 -7.17 -19.75
C PHE A 639 -13.68 -7.88 -19.37
N THR A 640 -14.04 -7.89 -18.08
CA THR A 640 -15.15 -8.67 -17.54
C THR A 640 -16.51 -8.08 -17.88
N ASN A 641 -17.41 -8.87 -18.50
CA ASN A 641 -18.83 -8.56 -18.54
C ASN A 641 -19.44 -8.77 -17.14
N MET A 642 -20.35 -7.92 -16.71
CA MET A 642 -21.00 -8.09 -15.39
C MET A 642 -21.78 -9.39 -15.25
N SER A 643 -22.18 -10.04 -16.36
CA SER A 643 -22.83 -11.36 -16.36
C SER A 643 -21.94 -12.48 -15.83
N GLU A 644 -20.64 -12.27 -15.76
CA GLU A 644 -19.65 -13.20 -15.20
C GLU A 644 -19.58 -13.16 -13.67
N LEU A 645 -20.13 -12.09 -13.04
CA LEU A 645 -20.12 -11.90 -11.59
C LEU A 645 -21.22 -12.73 -10.93
N ASP A 646 -20.92 -13.29 -9.74
CA ASP A 646 -21.98 -13.86 -8.86
C ASP A 646 -22.60 -12.71 -8.06
N ILE A 647 -23.70 -12.17 -8.57
CA ILE A 647 -24.42 -11.04 -7.97
C ILE A 647 -25.51 -11.57 -7.03
N ARG A 648 -25.40 -11.23 -5.74
CA ARG A 648 -26.35 -11.62 -4.69
C ARG A 648 -27.08 -10.41 -4.16
N TRP A 649 -28.36 -10.59 -3.86
CA TRP A 649 -29.19 -9.54 -3.27
C TRP A 649 -29.96 -10.02 -2.05
N LYS A 650 -30.32 -9.07 -1.18
CA LYS A 650 -31.17 -9.31 -0.01
C LYS A 650 -32.06 -8.10 0.25
N ILE A 651 -33.35 -8.34 0.54
CA ILE A 651 -34.34 -7.36 0.97
C ILE A 651 -35.09 -7.95 2.16
N GLY A 652 -34.88 -7.41 3.35
CA GLY A 652 -35.42 -8.01 4.57
C GLY A 652 -34.95 -9.46 4.74
N ASN A 653 -35.86 -10.43 4.74
CA ASN A 653 -35.55 -11.87 4.83
C ASN A 653 -35.46 -12.57 3.47
N GLU A 654 -35.92 -11.91 2.40
CA GLU A 654 -35.82 -12.45 1.05
C GLU A 654 -34.44 -12.22 0.48
N LYS A 655 -33.91 -13.25 -0.22
CA LYS A 655 -32.58 -13.20 -0.85
C LYS A 655 -32.60 -13.96 -2.16
N GLY A 656 -31.72 -13.60 -3.08
CA GLY A 656 -31.62 -14.27 -4.36
C GLY A 656 -30.35 -13.91 -5.11
N LYS A 657 -30.28 -14.34 -6.36
CA LYS A 657 -29.24 -13.97 -7.32
C LYS A 657 -29.84 -13.12 -8.42
N ALA A 658 -29.01 -12.27 -9.01
CA ALA A 658 -29.33 -11.47 -10.17
C ALA A 658 -28.21 -11.59 -11.20
N THR A 659 -28.49 -11.20 -12.44
CA THR A 659 -27.52 -11.11 -13.52
C THR A 659 -27.62 -9.75 -14.18
N ALA A 660 -26.52 -9.25 -14.70
CA ALA A 660 -26.49 -8.00 -15.47
C ALA A 660 -25.61 -8.23 -16.69
N ASP A 661 -26.17 -8.17 -17.88
CA ASP A 661 -25.38 -8.24 -19.12
C ASP A 661 -24.93 -6.81 -19.52
N ILE A 662 -23.82 -6.39 -18.93
CA ILE A 662 -23.22 -5.07 -19.15
C ILE A 662 -21.77 -5.29 -19.53
N ALA A 663 -21.45 -5.01 -20.78
CA ALA A 663 -20.10 -5.12 -21.34
C ALA A 663 -19.08 -4.23 -20.58
N PRO A 664 -17.79 -4.54 -20.63
CA PRO A 664 -16.74 -3.72 -20.04
C PRO A 664 -16.83 -2.25 -20.48
N ARG A 665 -16.65 -1.33 -19.53
CA ARG A 665 -16.66 0.14 -19.75
C ARG A 665 -17.99 0.68 -20.30
N LYS A 666 -19.10 0.01 -19.98
CA LYS A 666 -20.46 0.42 -20.38
C LYS A 666 -21.37 0.63 -19.18
N ASN A 667 -22.42 1.43 -19.40
CA ASN A 667 -23.51 1.62 -18.48
C ASN A 667 -24.67 0.70 -18.85
N GLY A 668 -25.47 0.31 -17.86
CA GLY A 668 -26.64 -0.52 -18.03
C GLY A 668 -27.50 -0.57 -16.76
N GLN A 669 -28.35 -1.54 -16.69
CA GLN A 669 -29.21 -1.76 -15.53
C GLN A 669 -29.37 -3.26 -15.23
N MET A 670 -29.76 -3.56 -13.99
CA MET A 670 -30.07 -4.89 -13.50
C MET A 670 -31.44 -4.89 -12.86
N ASP A 671 -32.26 -5.89 -13.22
CA ASP A 671 -33.57 -6.07 -12.63
C ASP A 671 -33.56 -7.18 -11.56
N ILE A 672 -34.17 -6.89 -10.43
CA ILE A 672 -34.36 -7.82 -9.31
C ILE A 672 -35.85 -8.00 -9.07
N ARG A 673 -36.35 -9.22 -9.22
CA ARG A 673 -37.73 -9.55 -8.88
C ARG A 673 -37.84 -10.02 -7.45
N THR A 674 -38.82 -9.48 -6.71
CA THR A 674 -39.10 -9.80 -5.32
C THR A 674 -40.58 -10.10 -5.12
N ASN A 675 -40.91 -10.94 -4.12
CA ASN A 675 -42.29 -11.25 -3.72
C ASN A 675 -42.80 -10.29 -2.63
N ILE A 676 -41.97 -9.34 -2.17
CA ILE A 676 -42.33 -8.40 -1.12
C ILE A 676 -43.27 -7.32 -1.69
N LYS A 677 -44.50 -7.31 -1.23
CA LYS A 677 -45.54 -6.39 -1.74
C LYS A 677 -45.31 -4.92 -1.36
N ASP A 678 -44.79 -4.66 -0.16
CA ASP A 678 -44.48 -3.30 0.29
C ASP A 678 -42.98 -3.12 0.43
N LEU A 679 -42.41 -2.42 -0.52
CA LEU A 679 -40.98 -2.12 -0.62
C LEU A 679 -40.61 -0.76 -0.02
N SER A 680 -41.60 0.09 0.29
CA SER A 680 -41.37 1.42 0.82
C SER A 680 -40.62 1.39 2.15
N GLY A 681 -39.56 2.18 2.25
CA GLY A 681 -38.70 2.26 3.44
C GLY A 681 -37.82 1.05 3.71
N LYS A 682 -37.84 0.04 2.81
CA LYS A 682 -36.87 -1.07 2.86
C LYS A 682 -35.59 -0.67 2.16
N SER A 683 -34.56 -1.50 2.28
CA SER A 683 -33.32 -1.37 1.53
C SER A 683 -33.01 -2.66 0.79
N VAL A 684 -32.46 -2.56 -0.39
CA VAL A 684 -31.80 -3.67 -1.09
C VAL A 684 -30.33 -3.67 -0.73
N TYR A 685 -29.84 -4.82 -0.27
CA TYR A 685 -28.41 -5.10 -0.11
C TYR A 685 -27.96 -5.89 -1.33
N LEU A 686 -26.83 -5.45 -1.93
CA LEU A 686 -26.22 -6.06 -3.11
C LEU A 686 -24.78 -6.43 -2.80
N GLN A 687 -24.35 -7.62 -3.22
CA GLN A 687 -22.99 -8.09 -3.16
C GLN A 687 -22.55 -8.62 -4.52
N PHE A 688 -21.47 -8.06 -5.04
CA PHE A 688 -20.86 -8.45 -6.30
C PHE A 688 -19.60 -9.25 -6.03
N ASN A 689 -19.57 -10.51 -6.49
CA ASN A 689 -18.45 -11.42 -6.28
C ASN A 689 -17.76 -11.72 -7.61
N SER A 690 -16.44 -11.63 -7.62
CA SER A 690 -15.60 -12.02 -8.75
C SER A 690 -15.57 -13.53 -8.93
N PRO A 691 -15.51 -14.05 -10.17
CA PRO A 691 -15.19 -15.45 -10.42
C PRO A 691 -13.85 -15.89 -9.82
N LEU A 692 -12.96 -14.96 -9.52
CA LEU A 692 -11.68 -15.21 -8.84
C LEU A 692 -11.80 -15.39 -7.31
N GLY A 693 -13.05 -15.40 -6.76
CA GLY A 693 -13.33 -15.80 -5.39
C GLY A 693 -13.26 -14.68 -4.33
N PHE A 694 -13.26 -13.41 -4.70
CA PHE A 694 -13.31 -12.29 -3.75
C PHE A 694 -14.52 -11.39 -3.99
N VAL A 695 -14.93 -10.66 -2.93
CA VAL A 695 -16.00 -9.66 -3.03
C VAL A 695 -15.46 -8.43 -3.72
N VAL A 696 -16.03 -8.07 -4.86
CA VAL A 696 -15.68 -6.85 -5.62
C VAL A 696 -16.23 -5.63 -4.89
N ASP A 697 -17.55 -5.61 -4.62
CA ASP A 697 -18.19 -4.50 -3.94
C ASP A 697 -19.52 -4.90 -3.27
N GLU A 698 -19.99 -4.03 -2.37
CA GLU A 698 -21.26 -4.18 -1.66
C GLU A 698 -21.96 -2.83 -1.56
N TYR A 699 -23.29 -2.86 -1.74
CA TYR A 699 -24.14 -1.69 -1.64
C TYR A 699 -25.37 -1.97 -0.79
N ARG A 700 -25.83 -0.95 -0.04
CA ARG A 700 -27.12 -0.94 0.65
C ARG A 700 -27.88 0.30 0.20
N LEU A 701 -28.88 0.12 -0.61
CA LEU A 701 -29.65 1.20 -1.21
C LEU A 701 -31.07 1.23 -0.65
N PRO A 702 -31.56 2.37 -0.15
CA PRO A 702 -32.96 2.53 0.21
C PRO A 702 -33.85 2.35 -1.02
N ILE A 703 -35.01 1.75 -0.83
CA ILE A 703 -36.07 1.68 -1.84
C ILE A 703 -37.10 2.77 -1.50
N GLY A 704 -37.31 3.68 -2.43
CA GLY A 704 -37.98 4.95 -2.22
C GLY A 704 -37.04 6.02 -1.64
N LYS A 705 -37.36 7.25 -1.89
CA LYS A 705 -36.59 8.39 -1.39
C LYS A 705 -36.57 8.36 0.15
N PRO A 706 -35.40 8.33 0.78
CA PRO A 706 -35.33 8.32 2.26
C PRO A 706 -36.07 9.52 2.84
N ALA A 707 -36.92 9.24 3.83
CA ALA A 707 -37.51 10.32 4.60
C ALA A 707 -36.40 11.18 5.23
N PRO A 708 -36.58 12.51 5.39
CA PRO A 708 -35.63 13.33 6.15
C PRO A 708 -35.32 12.65 7.49
N ALA A 709 -34.08 12.51 7.84
CA ALA A 709 -33.60 11.74 8.99
C ALA A 709 -34.16 12.20 10.33
N VAL A 710 -34.76 13.37 10.37
CA VAL A 710 -35.35 13.97 11.53
C VAL A 710 -36.75 14.47 11.20
N LYS A 711 -37.81 13.73 11.61
CA LYS A 711 -39.01 14.42 12.07
C LYS A 711 -38.57 15.15 13.33
N MET A 712 -38.42 16.49 13.24
CA MET A 712 -38.31 17.30 14.45
C MET A 712 -39.40 16.80 15.40
N LEU A 713 -39.00 16.31 16.57
CA LEU A 713 -39.94 15.81 17.56
C LEU A 713 -40.96 16.93 17.76
N THR A 714 -42.18 16.70 17.27
CA THR A 714 -43.28 17.67 17.45
C THR A 714 -43.40 17.94 18.93
N LYS A 715 -43.45 19.21 19.29
CA LYS A 715 -43.68 19.68 20.66
C LYS A 715 -44.86 18.89 21.27
N THR A 716 -44.56 17.87 22.03
CA THR A 716 -45.56 17.24 22.90
C THR A 716 -45.81 18.24 24.03
N ARG A 717 -47.06 18.57 24.26
CA ARG A 717 -47.50 19.41 25.38
C ARG A 717 -47.14 18.61 26.64
N GLY A 718 -45.99 18.89 27.25
CA GLY A 718 -45.51 18.29 28.48
C GLY A 718 -46.12 18.96 29.73
N ASP A 719 -45.78 18.43 30.89
CA ASP A 719 -46.13 19.01 32.18
C ASP A 719 -45.47 20.37 32.36
N LYS A 720 -45.97 21.18 33.31
CA LYS A 720 -45.39 22.47 33.64
C LYS A 720 -43.91 22.31 34.06
N ILE A 721 -43.07 23.24 33.61
CA ILE A 721 -41.66 23.33 34.01
C ILE A 721 -41.56 24.12 35.33
N ASP A 722 -40.79 23.62 36.31
CA ASP A 722 -40.49 24.32 37.57
C ASP A 722 -39.11 25.01 37.45
N VAL A 723 -39.09 26.32 37.62
CA VAL A 723 -37.89 27.15 37.54
C VAL A 723 -37.71 27.94 38.84
N LYS A 724 -36.52 27.77 39.43
CA LYS A 724 -36.11 28.56 40.61
C LYS A 724 -34.81 29.31 40.27
N SER A 725 -34.78 30.63 40.59
CA SER A 725 -33.63 31.47 40.35
C SER A 725 -33.23 32.15 41.66
N THR A 726 -31.93 32.05 41.96
CA THR A 726 -31.27 32.79 43.04
C THR A 726 -30.23 33.74 42.42
N ASP A 727 -29.54 34.51 43.21
CA ASP A 727 -28.45 35.40 42.72
C ASP A 727 -27.36 34.62 42.03
N ARG A 728 -27.08 33.38 42.43
CA ARG A 728 -25.97 32.56 41.93
C ARG A 728 -26.43 31.46 40.96
N GLN A 729 -27.64 30.93 41.10
CA GLN A 729 -28.01 29.70 40.40
C GLN A 729 -29.45 29.76 39.86
N ILE A 730 -29.62 29.18 38.66
CA ILE A 730 -30.94 28.84 38.10
C ILE A 730 -31.10 27.31 38.16
N THR A 731 -32.20 26.84 38.72
CA THR A 731 -32.59 25.44 38.73
C THR A 731 -33.82 25.26 37.88
N VAL A 732 -33.78 24.35 36.92
CA VAL A 732 -34.88 24.00 36.03
C VAL A 732 -35.22 22.53 36.23
N LYS A 733 -36.51 22.23 36.51
CA LYS A 733 -36.99 20.86 36.61
C LYS A 733 -38.09 20.60 35.55
N ALA A 734 -37.92 19.52 34.82
CA ALA A 734 -38.85 19.03 33.81
C ALA A 734 -39.04 17.52 34.02
N GLY A 735 -40.13 17.16 34.73
CA GLY A 735 -40.39 15.79 35.15
C GLY A 735 -39.26 15.23 36.02
N THR A 736 -38.60 14.15 35.54
CA THR A 736 -37.47 13.51 36.25
C THR A 736 -36.13 14.16 35.99
N LEU A 737 -36.08 15.18 35.14
CA LEU A 737 -34.88 15.97 34.81
C LEU A 737 -34.73 17.15 35.71
N ALA A 738 -33.50 17.42 36.15
CA ALA A 738 -33.17 18.64 36.88
C ALA A 738 -31.83 19.20 36.36
N PHE A 739 -31.84 20.48 36.02
CA PHE A 739 -30.65 21.22 35.57
C PHE A 739 -30.28 22.28 36.61
N LYS A 740 -29.01 22.40 36.92
CA LYS A 740 -28.44 23.50 37.69
C LYS A 740 -27.53 24.33 36.81
N PHE A 741 -27.84 25.58 36.65
CA PHE A 741 -27.11 26.54 35.85
C PHE A 741 -26.50 27.59 36.80
N ASP A 742 -25.21 27.79 36.72
CA ASP A 742 -24.44 28.75 37.51
C ASP A 742 -24.34 30.09 36.78
N LYS A 743 -24.76 31.15 37.41
CA LYS A 743 -24.77 32.50 36.82
C LYS A 743 -23.38 33.16 36.74
N GLN A 744 -22.44 32.67 37.50
CA GLN A 744 -21.07 33.20 37.46
C GLN A 744 -20.28 32.64 36.24
N THR A 745 -20.45 31.38 36.00
CA THR A 745 -19.78 30.70 34.85
C THR A 745 -20.59 30.79 33.56
N GLY A 746 -21.91 31.12 33.67
CA GLY A 746 -22.79 31.14 32.52
C GLY A 746 -22.98 29.78 31.87
N ALA A 747 -22.98 28.70 32.65
CA ALA A 747 -23.08 27.33 32.12
C ALA A 747 -23.86 26.39 33.05
N ILE A 748 -24.39 25.29 32.51
CA ILE A 748 -24.86 24.15 33.29
C ILE A 748 -23.69 23.62 34.10
N VAL A 749 -23.89 23.39 35.40
CA VAL A 749 -22.89 22.76 36.28
C VAL A 749 -23.33 21.36 36.73
N GLU A 750 -24.59 21.03 36.52
CA GLU A 750 -25.16 19.71 36.81
C GLU A 750 -26.44 19.49 36.01
N ALA A 751 -26.58 18.34 35.37
CA ALA A 751 -27.87 17.84 34.96
C ALA A 751 -28.05 16.41 35.48
N VAL A 752 -29.23 16.12 36.06
CA VAL A 752 -29.57 14.85 36.68
C VAL A 752 -30.84 14.32 36.06
N LYS A 753 -30.92 13.04 35.77
CA LYS A 753 -32.09 12.29 35.33
C LYS A 753 -32.27 11.07 36.21
N ASN A 754 -33.47 10.91 36.83
CA ASN A 754 -33.73 9.77 37.71
C ASN A 754 -32.61 9.54 38.75
N GLY A 755 -32.06 10.64 39.34
CA GLY A 755 -30.97 10.57 40.31
C GLY A 755 -29.55 10.33 39.70
N ASN A 756 -29.41 10.07 38.41
CA ASN A 756 -28.12 9.89 37.74
C ASN A 756 -27.63 11.23 37.15
N ARG A 757 -26.42 11.65 37.47
CA ARG A 757 -25.78 12.80 36.86
C ARG A 757 -25.39 12.49 35.41
N ILE A 758 -25.96 13.24 34.46
CA ILE A 758 -25.78 13.04 33.00
C ILE A 758 -24.95 14.15 32.33
N LEU A 759 -24.84 15.34 32.97
CA LEU A 759 -23.94 16.42 32.58
C LEU A 759 -23.22 16.98 33.80
N SER A 760 -21.98 17.39 33.59
CA SER A 760 -21.11 18.01 34.62
C SER A 760 -20.74 19.44 34.29
N ALA A 761 -20.75 19.84 33.01
CA ALA A 761 -20.56 21.21 32.58
C ALA A 761 -21.01 21.41 31.11
N GLY A 762 -21.14 22.69 30.73
CA GLY A 762 -21.43 23.16 29.37
C GLY A 762 -22.75 23.90 29.22
N PRO A 763 -23.04 24.43 28.04
CA PRO A 763 -22.21 24.44 26.83
C PRO A 763 -21.02 25.40 26.93
N GLU A 764 -19.90 25.04 26.37
CA GLU A 764 -18.71 25.87 26.26
C GLU A 764 -18.30 26.01 24.80
N LEU A 765 -18.00 27.22 24.33
CA LEU A 765 -17.48 27.43 22.99
C LEU A 765 -16.09 26.80 22.86
N MET A 766 -15.88 26.05 21.81
CA MET A 766 -14.57 25.56 21.41
C MET A 766 -14.25 26.00 20.00
N VAL A 767 -13.10 26.64 19.81
CA VAL A 767 -12.48 26.89 18.50
C VAL A 767 -11.09 26.29 18.53
N LEU A 768 -10.90 25.20 17.80
CA LEU A 768 -9.62 24.51 17.69
C LEU A 768 -8.91 24.99 16.42
N ALA A 769 -7.69 25.49 16.55
CA ALA A 769 -6.88 25.92 15.43
C ALA A 769 -6.38 24.75 14.60
N LEU A 770 -6.31 24.94 13.28
CA LEU A 770 -5.68 23.99 12.38
C LEU A 770 -4.16 24.01 12.56
N ASN A 771 -3.62 22.91 13.00
CA ASN A 771 -2.17 22.75 13.08
C ASN A 771 -1.60 22.37 11.71
N ARG A 772 -0.74 23.21 11.16
CA ARG A 772 -0.03 22.96 9.90
C ARG A 772 1.44 22.60 10.09
N GLY A 773 1.90 22.59 11.33
CA GLY A 773 3.27 22.21 11.65
C GLY A 773 3.46 20.74 11.34
N GLY A 774 4.31 20.40 10.39
CA GLY A 774 4.46 19.03 10.04
C GLY A 774 5.85 18.72 9.53
N ASP A 775 6.59 17.98 10.30
CA ASP A 775 7.63 17.14 9.77
C ASP A 775 6.96 15.92 9.15
N THR A 776 7.29 15.63 7.90
CA THR A 776 6.76 14.48 7.17
C THR A 776 7.42 13.15 7.57
N GLN A 777 8.47 13.18 8.39
CA GLN A 777 9.18 11.97 8.78
C GLN A 777 8.45 11.23 9.91
N MET A 778 8.13 9.96 9.64
CA MET A 778 7.32 9.09 10.50
C MET A 778 8.00 8.72 11.82
N THR A 779 9.32 8.77 11.87
CA THR A 779 10.13 8.40 13.02
C THR A 779 10.28 9.51 14.07
N LYS A 780 9.96 10.77 13.73
CA LYS A 780 10.06 11.86 14.69
C LYS A 780 8.86 11.88 15.64
N GLN A 781 9.14 11.94 16.92
CA GLN A 781 8.10 12.15 17.95
C GLN A 781 7.49 13.55 17.77
N MET A 782 6.21 13.59 17.53
CA MET A 782 5.47 14.83 17.38
C MET A 782 4.59 15.04 18.62
N LYS A 783 4.37 16.30 18.99
CA LYS A 783 3.44 16.62 20.07
C LYS A 783 2.02 16.64 19.50
N PRO A 784 1.07 15.95 20.11
CA PRO A 784 -0.33 16.02 19.68
C PRO A 784 -0.88 17.43 19.88
N VAL A 785 -1.80 17.84 19.00
CA VAL A 785 -2.66 19.00 19.28
C VAL A 785 -3.63 18.56 20.36
N THR A 786 -3.39 19.04 21.56
CA THR A 786 -4.27 18.77 22.69
C THR A 786 -5.42 19.75 22.71
N SER A 787 -6.47 19.40 23.44
CA SER A 787 -7.58 20.30 23.73
C SER A 787 -7.14 21.59 24.48
N ASP A 788 -5.96 21.57 25.09
CA ASP A 788 -5.36 22.73 25.78
C ASP A 788 -4.97 23.85 24.82
N THR A 789 -4.80 23.57 23.53
CA THR A 789 -4.60 24.57 22.48
C THR A 789 -5.92 25.09 21.88
N ALA A 790 -7.05 24.56 22.32
CA ALA A 790 -8.36 25.04 21.92
C ALA A 790 -8.80 26.21 22.79
N VAL A 791 -9.45 27.20 22.19
CA VAL A 791 -10.05 28.32 22.94
C VAL A 791 -11.34 27.83 23.58
N ARG A 792 -11.27 27.38 24.81
CA ARG A 792 -12.41 26.98 25.66
C ARG A 792 -12.45 27.71 27.00
N SER A 793 -11.28 28.07 27.48
CA SER A 793 -11.13 28.75 28.77
C SER A 793 -11.30 30.26 28.63
N GLY A 794 -11.52 30.89 29.76
CA GLY A 794 -11.57 32.34 29.81
C GLY A 794 -12.92 32.96 29.46
N HIS A 795 -14.01 32.18 29.51
CA HIS A 795 -15.35 32.76 29.33
C HIS A 795 -15.62 33.80 30.40
N LYS A 796 -15.82 35.02 29.97
CA LYS A 796 -16.21 36.15 30.81
C LYS A 796 -17.66 36.45 30.52
N VAL A 797 -18.53 36.12 31.49
CA VAL A 797 -19.97 36.41 31.41
C VAL A 797 -20.19 37.89 31.58
N GLU A 798 -20.94 38.49 30.68
CA GLU A 798 -21.34 39.92 30.73
C GLU A 798 -22.79 40.06 31.16
N ASN A 799 -23.68 39.21 30.65
CA ASN A 799 -25.09 39.28 31.03
C ASN A 799 -25.73 37.90 30.97
N ILE A 800 -26.68 37.67 31.87
CA ILE A 800 -27.54 36.50 31.90
C ILE A 800 -28.96 36.95 32.07
N SER A 801 -29.85 36.49 31.21
CA SER A 801 -31.29 36.68 31.35
C SER A 801 -32.01 35.32 31.36
N LEU A 802 -33.13 35.28 32.06
CA LEU A 802 -34.02 34.14 32.15
C LEU A 802 -35.43 34.55 31.74
N LYS A 803 -35.98 33.85 30.76
CA LYS A 803 -37.37 33.92 30.34
C LYS A 803 -38.03 32.56 30.60
N GLN A 804 -39.11 32.57 31.33
CA GLN A 804 -39.89 31.36 31.59
C GLN A 804 -41.25 31.43 30.90
N THR A 805 -41.64 30.31 30.33
CA THR A 805 -42.99 30.04 29.81
C THR A 805 -43.57 28.85 30.56
N ASP A 806 -44.85 28.50 30.35
CA ASP A 806 -45.46 27.34 30.98
C ASP A 806 -44.77 26.02 30.68
N CYS A 807 -44.08 25.94 29.52
CA CYS A 807 -43.48 24.70 29.02
C CYS A 807 -41.98 24.82 28.67
N ALA A 808 -41.31 25.95 28.93
CA ALA A 808 -39.89 26.11 28.68
C ALA A 808 -39.20 27.14 29.56
N ALA A 809 -37.94 26.90 29.90
CA ALA A 809 -37.03 27.88 30.46
C ALA A 809 -36.01 28.25 29.38
N ILE A 810 -35.85 29.57 29.15
CA ILE A 810 -34.93 30.12 28.13
C ILE A 810 -33.91 30.97 28.89
N ILE A 811 -32.64 30.52 28.84
CA ILE A 811 -31.53 31.22 29.52
C ILE A 811 -30.63 31.76 28.41
N THR A 812 -30.52 33.07 28.31
CA THR A 812 -29.65 33.76 27.38
C THR A 812 -28.39 34.21 28.09
N VAL A 813 -27.23 33.85 27.56
CA VAL A 813 -25.90 34.20 28.08
C VAL A 813 -25.15 34.98 27.02
N THR A 814 -24.64 36.15 27.41
CA THR A 814 -23.71 36.92 26.59
C THR A 814 -22.38 37.11 27.32
N GLY A 815 -21.32 37.16 26.56
CA GLY A 815 -19.97 37.29 27.11
C GLY A 815 -18.88 37.22 26.06
N SER A 816 -17.66 36.99 26.50
CA SER A 816 -16.50 36.93 25.63
C SER A 816 -15.56 35.79 26.01
N TYR A 817 -14.89 35.28 25.00
CA TYR A 817 -13.69 34.46 25.09
C TYR A 817 -12.50 35.27 24.53
N ASP A 818 -11.28 34.75 24.65
CA ASP A 818 -10.09 35.48 24.21
C ASP A 818 -10.13 35.87 22.72
N ILE A 819 -10.79 35.05 21.86
CA ILE A 819 -10.87 35.27 20.40
C ILE A 819 -12.29 35.40 19.86
N ALA A 820 -13.31 35.47 20.72
CA ALA A 820 -14.71 35.55 20.28
C ALA A 820 -15.54 36.30 21.30
N LYS A 821 -16.53 37.07 20.83
CA LYS A 821 -17.55 37.73 21.68
C LYS A 821 -18.94 37.40 21.15
N GLY A 822 -19.90 37.24 22.02
CA GLY A 822 -21.29 36.89 21.63
C GLY A 822 -21.98 36.12 22.73
N GLY A 823 -22.72 35.07 22.35
CA GLY A 823 -23.42 34.33 23.37
C GLY A 823 -24.21 33.15 22.83
N TYR A 824 -25.01 32.59 23.71
CA TYR A 824 -25.91 31.51 23.34
C TYR A 824 -27.25 31.63 24.11
N GLU A 825 -28.27 31.04 23.55
CA GLU A 825 -29.56 30.83 24.17
C GLU A 825 -29.72 29.32 24.46
N LEU A 826 -29.96 28.98 25.73
CA LEU A 826 -30.24 27.62 26.19
C LEU A 826 -31.73 27.50 26.48
N THR A 827 -32.42 26.76 25.62
CA THR A 827 -33.84 26.43 25.87
C THR A 827 -33.95 25.02 26.43
N ILE A 828 -34.63 24.85 27.57
CA ILE A 828 -34.97 23.57 28.18
C ILE A 828 -36.51 23.52 28.24
N ASP A 829 -37.12 22.59 27.51
CA ASP A 829 -38.58 22.45 27.48
C ASP A 829 -39.11 21.32 28.39
N SER A 830 -40.40 21.27 28.57
CA SER A 830 -41.09 20.30 29.43
C SER A 830 -41.02 18.86 28.90
N SER A 831 -40.64 18.65 27.63
CA SER A 831 -40.41 17.30 27.05
C SER A 831 -39.03 16.75 27.38
N GLY A 832 -38.15 17.57 27.97
CA GLY A 832 -36.75 17.24 28.19
C GLY A 832 -35.85 17.50 27.00
N MET A 833 -36.31 18.24 26.00
CA MET A 833 -35.46 18.70 24.90
C MET A 833 -34.64 19.90 25.40
N MET A 834 -33.36 19.86 25.08
CA MET A 834 -32.39 20.92 25.33
C MET A 834 -31.87 21.44 23.99
N THR A 835 -32.12 22.74 23.70
CA THR A 835 -31.64 23.39 22.47
C THR A 835 -30.65 24.49 22.83
N ILE A 836 -29.53 24.56 22.11
CA ILE A 836 -28.48 25.56 22.27
C ILE A 836 -28.35 26.29 20.95
N ASP A 837 -28.79 27.55 20.89
CA ASP A 837 -28.61 28.46 19.77
C ASP A 837 -27.45 29.39 20.11
N TYR A 838 -26.33 29.34 19.36
CA TYR A 838 -25.18 30.18 19.66
C TYR A 838 -24.78 31.04 18.46
N ASP A 839 -24.28 32.24 18.81
CA ASP A 839 -23.82 33.23 17.82
C ASP A 839 -22.66 34.04 18.44
N TYR A 840 -21.46 33.81 17.91
CA TYR A 840 -20.24 34.49 18.34
C TYR A 840 -19.57 35.18 17.16
N GLU A 841 -19.11 36.40 17.37
CA GLU A 841 -18.26 37.17 16.48
C GLU A 841 -16.80 36.94 16.86
N MET A 842 -15.98 36.57 15.88
CA MET A 842 -14.53 36.39 16.06
C MET A 842 -13.87 37.75 16.29
N THR A 843 -12.96 37.83 17.28
CA THR A 843 -12.16 39.04 17.59
C THR A 843 -10.73 38.91 17.10
N ALA A 844 -10.34 37.76 16.54
CA ALA A 844 -9.03 37.49 15.97
C ALA A 844 -9.14 36.59 14.74
N ASP A 845 -8.15 36.67 13.86
CA ASP A 845 -8.00 35.79 12.71
C ASP A 845 -7.61 34.39 13.15
N ILE A 846 -8.29 33.37 12.68
CA ILE A 846 -7.95 31.98 12.93
C ILE A 846 -8.26 31.09 11.72
N LYS A 847 -7.47 30.06 11.52
CA LYS A 847 -7.80 28.93 10.63
C LYS A 847 -8.29 27.78 11.49
N PRO A 848 -9.58 27.53 11.56
CA PRO A 848 -10.11 26.52 12.46
C PRO A 848 -9.91 25.11 11.92
N ARG A 849 -9.62 24.17 12.81
CA ARG A 849 -9.73 22.73 12.61
C ARG A 849 -11.18 22.29 12.85
N GLN A 850 -11.74 22.74 13.97
CA GLN A 850 -13.11 22.48 14.39
C GLN A 850 -13.63 23.68 15.21
N TYR A 851 -14.90 23.95 15.12
CA TYR A 851 -15.57 24.83 16.08
C TYR A 851 -17.00 24.38 16.35
N GLY A 852 -17.44 24.64 17.56
CA GLY A 852 -18.78 24.27 18.04
C GLY A 852 -18.87 24.37 19.58
N MET A 853 -19.81 23.64 20.16
CA MET A 853 -20.06 23.66 21.60
C MET A 853 -19.66 22.31 22.22
N VAL A 854 -19.01 22.38 23.37
CA VAL A 854 -18.58 21.22 24.16
C VAL A 854 -19.53 21.02 25.35
N MET A 855 -20.01 19.80 25.49
CA MET A 855 -20.71 19.29 26.68
C MET A 855 -19.77 18.38 27.46
N THR A 856 -19.81 18.45 28.77
CA THR A 856 -19.00 17.63 29.68
C THR A 856 -19.86 16.67 30.47
N LEU A 857 -19.50 15.40 30.44
CA LEU A 857 -20.17 14.32 31.16
C LEU A 857 -19.22 13.72 32.21
N PRO A 858 -19.71 13.02 33.23
CA PRO A 858 -18.86 12.22 34.11
C PRO A 858 -18.03 11.18 33.31
N ALA A 859 -16.82 10.86 33.77
CA ALA A 859 -15.92 9.89 33.10
C ALA A 859 -16.55 8.50 32.89
N SER A 860 -17.56 8.15 33.70
CA SER A 860 -18.29 6.89 33.52
C SER A 860 -19.08 6.78 32.22
N PHE A 861 -19.34 7.91 31.54
CA PHE A 861 -19.94 7.94 30.20
C PHE A 861 -18.87 7.71 29.14
N ASN A 862 -18.44 6.48 29.00
CA ASN A 862 -17.28 6.06 28.24
C ASN A 862 -17.60 5.26 26.97
N LYS A 863 -18.88 5.17 26.60
CA LYS A 863 -19.32 4.51 25.35
C LYS A 863 -19.97 5.55 24.43
N LEU A 864 -19.39 5.78 23.26
CA LEU A 864 -19.98 6.64 22.22
C LEU A 864 -20.82 5.80 21.28
N HIS A 865 -22.08 6.20 21.10
CA HIS A 865 -23.02 5.65 20.13
C HIS A 865 -23.27 6.67 19.03
N TRP A 866 -23.38 6.23 17.77
CA TRP A 866 -23.70 7.13 16.66
C TRP A 866 -24.47 6.45 15.55
N LEU A 867 -25.20 7.28 14.79
CA LEU A 867 -25.74 7.05 13.47
C LEU A 867 -25.39 8.27 12.60
N ARG A 868 -24.78 8.05 11.42
CA ARG A 868 -24.29 9.12 10.56
C ARG A 868 -24.50 8.81 9.07
N LYS A 869 -24.37 9.83 8.23
CA LYS A 869 -24.19 9.66 6.79
C LYS A 869 -22.70 9.45 6.50
N GLY A 870 -22.37 8.55 5.59
CA GLY A 870 -21.01 8.27 5.14
C GLY A 870 -20.85 8.47 3.64
N MET A 871 -19.61 8.35 3.17
CA MET A 871 -19.30 8.40 1.74
C MET A 871 -19.75 7.13 1.00
N TRP A 872 -19.75 6.00 1.70
CA TRP A 872 -20.17 4.70 1.19
C TRP A 872 -21.41 4.20 1.91
N THR A 873 -22.18 3.35 1.28
CA THR A 873 -23.41 2.78 1.88
C THR A 873 -23.15 1.55 2.74
N VAL A 874 -21.98 0.91 2.59
CA VAL A 874 -21.54 -0.26 3.37
C VAL A 874 -20.10 -0.06 3.81
N TYR A 875 -19.85 -0.39 5.08
CA TYR A 875 -18.51 -0.45 5.69
C TYR A 875 -18.37 -1.74 6.49
N PRO A 876 -17.15 -2.25 6.69
CA PRO A 876 -16.91 -3.34 7.63
C PRO A 876 -17.32 -2.93 9.04
N GLU A 877 -17.68 -3.91 9.87
CA GLU A 877 -18.15 -3.67 11.23
C GLU A 877 -17.13 -2.95 12.10
N ASP A 878 -15.85 -3.18 11.86
CA ASP A 878 -14.74 -2.59 12.61
C ASP A 878 -14.18 -1.30 11.99
N HIS A 879 -14.75 -0.80 10.89
CA HIS A 879 -14.22 0.37 10.20
C HIS A 879 -14.53 1.67 10.94
N ILE A 880 -13.54 2.55 11.07
CA ILE A 880 -13.67 3.85 11.79
C ILE A 880 -14.72 4.77 11.17
N ALA A 881 -14.97 4.64 9.85
CA ALA A 881 -15.96 5.43 9.11
C ALA A 881 -17.35 4.80 9.01
N ARG A 882 -17.61 3.71 9.71
CA ARG A 882 -18.91 3.01 9.67
C ARG A 882 -20.09 3.94 10.01
N LEU A 883 -21.25 3.66 9.40
CA LEU A 883 -22.41 4.53 9.48
C LEU A 883 -23.07 4.54 10.85
N GLU A 884 -23.00 3.43 11.56
CA GLU A 884 -23.52 3.26 12.90
C GLU A 884 -22.56 2.42 13.74
N GLY A 885 -22.56 2.62 15.05
CA GLY A 885 -21.70 1.84 15.91
C GLY A 885 -21.67 2.31 17.36
N VAL A 886 -20.88 1.55 18.11
CA VAL A 886 -20.53 1.84 19.51
C VAL A 886 -19.01 1.75 19.64
N ALA A 887 -18.40 2.69 20.35
CA ALA A 887 -16.99 2.68 20.66
C ALA A 887 -16.76 3.01 22.15
N ASP A 888 -15.85 2.24 22.76
CA ASP A 888 -15.45 2.45 24.14
C ASP A 888 -14.26 3.42 24.23
N ALA A 889 -14.25 4.28 25.26
CA ALA A 889 -13.16 5.24 25.50
C ALA A 889 -11.82 4.54 25.84
N PHE A 890 -11.90 3.36 26.46
CA PHE A 890 -10.78 2.60 26.99
C PHE A 890 -10.77 1.19 26.39
N VAL A 891 -10.43 1.07 25.13
CA VAL A 891 -10.32 -0.21 24.44
C VAL A 891 -8.93 -0.37 23.88
N GLY A 892 -8.48 -1.63 23.85
CA GLY A 892 -7.30 -2.03 23.13
C GLY A 892 -6.06 -2.12 23.98
N VAL A 893 -4.95 -2.31 23.30
CA VAL A 893 -3.63 -2.46 23.90
C VAL A 893 -2.97 -1.10 23.96
N ASP A 894 -2.42 -0.74 25.11
CA ASP A 894 -1.63 0.50 25.25
C ASP A 894 -0.29 0.33 24.52
N LEU A 895 -0.22 0.95 23.36
CA LEU A 895 0.99 1.04 22.55
C LEU A 895 1.62 2.44 22.62
N SER A 896 1.29 3.21 23.65
CA SER A 896 1.87 4.53 23.85
C SER A 896 3.40 4.44 23.89
N GLY A 897 4.07 5.12 22.98
CA GLY A 897 5.52 5.09 22.86
C GLY A 897 6.08 4.19 21.75
N THR A 898 5.30 3.30 21.15
CA THR A 898 5.72 2.45 20.04
C THR A 898 5.14 2.89 18.70
N ALA A 899 5.76 2.49 17.60
CA ALA A 899 5.25 2.72 16.25
C ALA A 899 4.17 1.70 15.83
N GLY A 900 3.79 0.80 16.72
CA GLY A 900 2.81 -0.26 16.52
C GLY A 900 3.14 -1.50 17.35
N PRO A 901 2.34 -2.59 17.22
CA PRO A 901 2.61 -3.83 17.93
C PRO A 901 3.94 -4.45 17.49
N VAL A 902 4.75 -4.88 18.45
CA VAL A 902 6.06 -5.53 18.22
C VAL A 902 5.95 -7.04 17.96
N SER A 903 4.76 -7.60 18.07
CA SER A 903 4.43 -8.98 17.72
C SER A 903 3.11 -8.99 16.92
N LYS A 904 2.85 -10.07 16.18
CA LYS A 904 1.63 -10.20 15.37
C LYS A 904 0.40 -10.06 16.27
N PRO A 905 -0.47 -9.05 16.07
CA PRO A 905 -1.67 -8.86 16.87
C PRO A 905 -2.74 -9.89 16.51
N ASP A 906 -3.54 -10.31 17.49
CA ASP A 906 -4.75 -11.12 17.34
C ASP A 906 -6.04 -10.29 17.44
N TYR A 907 -5.93 -8.96 17.43
CA TYR A 907 -7.02 -7.99 17.53
C TYR A 907 -7.03 -7.04 16.33
N PRO A 908 -8.19 -6.46 15.99
CA PRO A 908 -8.31 -5.56 14.86
C PRO A 908 -7.51 -4.28 15.05
N TRP A 909 -7.09 -3.68 13.94
CA TRP A 909 -6.24 -2.49 13.89
C TRP A 909 -6.80 -1.33 14.74
N ARG A 910 -8.12 -1.13 14.76
CA ARG A 910 -8.79 -0.06 15.54
C ARG A 910 -8.60 -0.16 17.07
N HIS A 911 -8.17 -1.30 17.58
CA HIS A 911 -7.90 -1.49 19.01
C HIS A 911 -6.49 -1.06 19.43
N ASP A 912 -5.62 -0.72 18.49
CA ASP A 912 -4.34 -0.10 18.83
C ASP A 912 -4.59 1.29 19.45
N THR A 913 -3.99 1.57 20.58
CA THR A 913 -4.11 2.89 21.26
C THR A 913 -2.83 3.71 21.16
N ASN A 914 -2.05 3.43 20.14
CA ASN A 914 -0.76 4.07 19.90
C ASN A 914 -0.89 5.55 19.48
N LYS A 915 0.26 6.20 19.34
CA LYS A 915 0.40 7.59 18.90
C LYS A 915 -0.09 7.86 17.48
N LEU A 916 -0.34 6.81 16.69
CA LEU A 916 -0.81 6.95 15.31
C LEU A 916 -2.34 7.13 15.21
N GLY A 917 -3.01 7.18 16.37
CA GLY A 917 -4.43 7.48 16.46
C GLY A 917 -5.31 6.42 15.79
N THR A 918 -5.53 5.32 16.50
CA THR A 918 -6.39 4.24 16.01
C THR A 918 -7.72 4.14 16.75
N ASN A 919 -7.81 4.75 17.96
CA ASN A 919 -8.96 4.62 18.81
C ASN A 919 -10.22 5.28 18.21
N ASP A 920 -11.22 4.47 17.93
CA ASP A 920 -12.46 4.87 17.27
C ASP A 920 -13.31 5.83 18.13
N PHE A 921 -13.25 5.74 19.45
CA PHE A 921 -13.98 6.66 20.34
C PHE A 921 -13.57 8.13 20.13
N ARG A 922 -12.27 8.38 19.92
CA ARG A 922 -11.73 9.73 19.70
C ARG A 922 -11.94 10.26 18.30
N SER A 923 -12.31 9.41 17.34
CA SER A 923 -12.48 9.82 15.95
C SER A 923 -13.70 10.69 15.77
N THR A 924 -13.54 11.82 15.07
CA THR A 924 -14.66 12.65 14.64
C THR A 924 -15.64 11.84 13.79
N LYS A 925 -16.89 11.78 14.20
CA LYS A 925 -18.01 11.26 13.42
C LYS A 925 -18.61 12.40 12.63
N GLU A 926 -18.33 12.45 11.34
CA GLU A 926 -18.90 13.48 10.47
C GLU A 926 -20.32 13.16 10.05
N ASN A 927 -21.12 14.20 9.79
CA ASN A 927 -22.48 14.12 9.23
C ASN A 927 -23.42 13.26 10.09
N VAL A 928 -23.40 13.52 11.39
CA VAL A 928 -24.14 12.76 12.39
C VAL A 928 -25.64 13.03 12.28
N ILE A 929 -26.43 11.99 12.40
CA ILE A 929 -27.90 12.03 12.54
C ILE A 929 -28.25 11.97 14.03
N THR A 930 -27.65 11.03 14.75
CA THR A 930 -27.76 10.92 16.21
C THR A 930 -26.42 10.52 16.81
N ALA A 931 -26.10 11.07 17.97
CA ALA A 931 -24.97 10.61 18.78
C ALA A 931 -25.24 10.82 20.27
N TYR A 932 -24.72 9.93 21.11
CA TYR A 932 -24.77 10.06 22.55
C TYR A 932 -23.69 9.23 23.24
N LEU A 933 -23.38 9.65 24.44
CA LEU A 933 -22.54 8.90 25.36
C LEU A 933 -23.41 8.09 26.34
N SER A 934 -22.98 6.91 26.72
CA SER A 934 -23.62 6.07 27.71
C SER A 934 -22.65 5.52 28.75
N ASN A 935 -23.16 5.05 29.83
CA ASN A 935 -22.50 4.23 30.83
C ASN A 935 -23.33 2.93 31.09
N SER A 936 -22.94 2.12 32.06
CA SER A 936 -23.65 0.88 32.40
C SER A 936 -25.08 1.08 32.95
N LYS A 937 -25.46 2.31 33.34
CA LYS A 937 -26.72 2.60 34.00
C LYS A 937 -27.72 3.40 33.13
N CYS A 938 -27.21 4.31 32.30
CA CYS A 938 -28.06 5.19 31.51
C CYS A 938 -27.33 5.84 30.32
N SER A 939 -28.09 6.42 29.41
CA SER A 939 -27.58 7.29 28.34
C SER A 939 -27.53 8.76 28.83
N GLY A 940 -26.57 9.50 28.31
CA GLY A 940 -26.52 10.95 28.38
C GLY A 940 -27.49 11.62 27.39
N PRO A 941 -27.37 12.94 27.20
CA PRO A 941 -28.14 13.65 26.19
C PRO A 941 -27.88 13.07 24.79
N VAL A 942 -28.94 12.84 24.03
CA VAL A 942 -28.87 12.29 22.66
C VAL A 942 -28.93 13.45 21.66
N LEU A 943 -27.85 13.72 20.97
CA LEU A 943 -27.83 14.65 19.85
C LEU A 943 -28.80 14.22 18.76
N VAL A 944 -29.59 15.14 18.25
CA VAL A 944 -30.47 14.98 17.08
C VAL A 944 -30.08 16.04 16.04
N SER A 945 -29.63 15.58 14.86
CA SER A 945 -29.10 16.45 13.80
C SER A 945 -29.65 16.08 12.43
N ASP A 946 -29.60 17.01 11.48
CA ASP A 946 -29.99 16.80 10.08
C ASP A 946 -28.93 16.08 9.23
N GLY A 947 -27.82 15.70 9.85
CA GLY A 947 -26.68 15.06 9.18
C GLY A 947 -25.65 16.04 8.66
N LYS A 948 -25.59 17.27 9.18
CA LYS A 948 -24.54 18.24 8.86
C LYS A 948 -23.54 18.45 9.99
N GLN A 949 -23.97 18.18 11.24
CA GLN A 949 -23.10 18.33 12.40
C GLN A 949 -22.13 17.17 12.55
N HIS A 950 -21.05 17.41 13.27
CA HIS A 950 -19.99 16.44 13.52
C HIS A 950 -19.81 16.28 15.03
N VAL A 951 -19.48 15.06 15.48
CA VAL A 951 -19.26 14.76 16.89
C VAL A 951 -17.87 14.19 17.11
N ARG A 952 -17.18 14.72 18.11
CA ARG A 952 -15.92 14.18 18.61
C ARG A 952 -15.97 14.06 20.13
N CYS A 953 -15.47 12.93 20.66
CA CYS A 953 -15.40 12.69 22.09
C CYS A 953 -13.96 12.40 22.52
N TRP A 954 -13.62 12.78 23.74
CA TRP A 954 -12.34 12.46 24.38
C TRP A 954 -12.47 12.50 25.91
N VAL A 955 -11.54 11.86 26.59
CA VAL A 955 -11.45 11.92 28.05
C VAL A 955 -10.35 12.91 28.41
N GLU A 956 -10.67 13.84 29.32
CA GLU A 956 -9.79 14.89 29.80
C GLU A 956 -10.09 15.22 31.25
N SER A 957 -9.07 15.25 32.11
CA SER A 957 -9.21 15.59 33.53
C SER A 957 -10.35 14.79 34.22
N GLU A 958 -10.33 13.47 34.02
CA GLU A 958 -11.36 12.55 34.58
C GLU A 958 -12.80 12.87 34.18
N MET A 959 -13.00 13.55 33.08
CA MET A 959 -14.31 13.86 32.51
C MET A 959 -14.35 13.43 31.03
N THR A 960 -15.53 13.11 30.55
CA THR A 960 -15.75 12.86 29.13
C THR A 960 -16.27 14.12 28.47
N ARG A 961 -15.57 14.57 27.44
CA ARG A 961 -15.95 15.71 26.60
C ARG A 961 -16.64 15.25 25.35
N MET A 962 -17.69 15.97 24.94
CA MET A 962 -18.40 15.76 23.68
C MET A 962 -18.53 17.10 22.96
N LEU A 963 -17.74 17.28 21.89
CA LEU A 963 -17.87 18.40 20.98
C LEU A 963 -18.94 18.09 19.95
N VAL A 964 -19.89 18.99 19.78
CA VAL A 964 -20.78 19.06 18.62
C VAL A 964 -20.31 20.23 17.77
N SER A 965 -19.80 19.95 16.57
CA SER A 965 -19.21 20.98 15.70
C SER A 965 -20.02 21.20 14.43
N GLU A 966 -20.10 22.45 14.01
CA GLU A 966 -20.68 22.86 12.73
C GLU A 966 -19.66 22.85 11.58
N TYR A 967 -18.38 22.76 11.93
CA TYR A 967 -17.30 22.74 10.98
C TYR A 967 -16.22 21.75 11.42
N ASN A 968 -15.80 20.94 10.47
CA ASN A 968 -14.69 20.02 10.64
C ASN A 968 -13.77 20.11 9.41
N ASN A 969 -12.54 20.55 9.62
CA ASN A 969 -11.48 20.43 8.61
C ASN A 969 -10.61 19.23 9.00
N PRO A 970 -10.62 18.13 8.24
CA PRO A 970 -9.86 16.92 8.57
C PRO A 970 -8.35 17.11 8.49
N GLY A 971 -7.90 18.34 8.35
CA GLY A 971 -6.49 18.63 8.20
C GLY A 971 -6.01 18.54 6.76
N SER A 972 -4.80 18.96 6.56
CA SER A 972 -4.22 18.92 5.24
C SER A 972 -2.86 18.30 5.27
N GLU A 973 -2.72 17.47 4.39
CA GLU A 973 -1.51 16.81 4.11
C GLU A 973 -0.79 17.54 2.99
N ARG A 974 0.55 17.45 3.02
CA ARG A 974 1.40 18.17 2.07
C ARG A 974 1.12 17.76 0.62
N PHE A 975 0.93 16.48 0.37
CA PHE A 975 0.70 15.91 -0.97
C PHE A 975 -0.77 15.93 -1.39
N PHE A 976 -1.71 16.11 -0.43
CA PHE A 976 -3.14 16.28 -0.67
C PHE A 976 -3.63 17.71 -0.55
N ARG A 977 -2.74 18.66 -0.29
CA ARG A 977 -3.05 20.06 0.04
C ARG A 977 -4.15 20.72 -0.77
N ARG A 978 -4.32 20.26 -1.99
CA ARG A 978 -5.20 20.90 -2.95
C ARG A 978 -6.35 20.00 -3.37
N HIS A 979 -6.49 18.77 -2.84
CA HIS A 979 -7.36 17.75 -3.44
C HIS A 979 -8.46 17.18 -2.58
N SER A 980 -8.16 16.94 -1.31
CA SER A 980 -8.99 16.08 -0.47
C SER A 980 -9.87 16.83 0.49
N ARG A 981 -9.96 18.17 0.40
CA ARG A 981 -10.42 18.93 1.53
C ARG A 981 -11.79 19.47 1.42
N VAL A 982 -12.39 19.51 2.60
CA VAL A 982 -13.13 20.67 3.03
C VAL A 982 -12.22 21.88 2.79
N GLU A 983 -12.64 22.83 1.97
CA GLU A 983 -11.89 24.06 1.75
C GLU A 983 -11.63 24.72 3.10
N ASP A 984 -10.38 25.16 3.34
CA ASP A 984 -10.06 25.95 4.52
C ASP A 984 -11.05 27.12 4.60
N LYS A 985 -11.74 27.25 5.69
CA LYS A 985 -12.57 28.43 6.01
C LYS A 985 -11.82 29.27 7.02
N PRO A 986 -10.89 30.15 6.60
CA PRO A 986 -10.26 31.06 7.54
C PRO A 986 -11.34 31.99 8.08
N LEU A 987 -11.39 32.10 9.38
CA LEU A 987 -12.21 33.08 10.08
C LEU A 987 -11.38 34.35 10.31
N LYS A 988 -11.95 35.48 10.00
CA LYS A 988 -11.38 36.78 10.22
C LYS A 988 -12.02 37.46 11.43
N SER A 989 -11.34 38.40 12.00
CA SER A 989 -11.98 39.29 12.99
C SER A 989 -13.22 39.93 12.37
N GLY A 990 -14.37 39.87 13.05
CA GLY A 990 -15.68 40.29 12.57
C GLY A 990 -16.54 39.14 11.95
N ASP A 991 -15.94 38.03 11.57
CA ASP A 991 -16.72 36.86 11.09
C ASP A 991 -17.52 36.25 12.24
N ARG A 992 -18.67 35.65 11.89
CA ARG A 992 -19.57 35.04 12.87
C ARG A 992 -19.61 33.52 12.72
N ILE A 993 -19.51 32.83 13.85
CA ILE A 993 -19.77 31.40 13.98
C ILE A 993 -21.12 31.18 14.66
N ARG A 994 -21.98 30.40 14.05
CA ARG A 994 -23.37 30.17 14.49
C ARG A 994 -23.73 28.71 14.38
N GLY A 995 -24.66 28.28 15.23
CA GLY A 995 -25.20 26.92 15.13
C GLY A 995 -26.34 26.71 16.12
N THR A 996 -27.13 25.70 15.81
CA THR A 996 -28.22 25.22 16.68
C THR A 996 -27.98 23.74 16.99
N ILE A 997 -27.84 23.40 18.26
CA ILE A 997 -27.60 22.03 18.71
C ILE A 997 -28.81 21.57 19.52
N SER A 998 -29.39 20.46 19.19
CA SER A 998 -30.56 19.90 19.88
C SER A 998 -30.25 18.54 20.51
N PHE A 999 -30.53 18.43 21.80
CA PHE A 999 -30.43 17.17 22.53
C PHE A 999 -31.80 16.75 23.04
N THR A 1000 -32.13 15.47 22.89
CA THR A 1000 -33.26 14.86 23.61
C THR A 1000 -32.70 14.06 24.79
N ILE A 1001 -33.37 14.16 25.93
CA ILE A 1001 -32.99 13.45 27.14
C ILE A 1001 -34.11 12.44 27.46
N LYS A 1002 -33.94 11.23 26.90
CA LYS A 1002 -34.92 10.13 27.06
C LYS A 1002 -34.69 9.31 28.31
#